data_bc62948549dbe670744ea4820c6cdef0
#
_entry.id   bc62948549dbe670744ea4820c6cdef0
#
_cell.length_a   1.000
_cell.length_b   1.000
_cell.length_c   1.000
_cell.angle_alpha   90.00
_cell.angle_beta   90.00
_cell.angle_gamma   90.00
#
_symmetry.space_group_name_H-M   'P 1'
#
loop_
_entity.id
_entity.type
_entity.pdbx_description
1 polymer ?
#
loop_
_entity_poly.entity_id
_entity_poly.type
_entity_poly.pdbx_seq_one_letter_code
_entity_poly.pdbx_strand_id
1 'polypeptide(L)'
;MNALKLIALLIVFPLLLAATGAWELQRIDIDAMGVAHGLNRVQLFLAPGVVFSGLLSALIGAGALAWIHRAGQRAQQSQVILISTFLEGRQLLPGWLVGHIVTVSVAVVLILAYECLALWKQEVMSSFGVKLALLAMLGEAFCVYGVWLLLKRCRGLLKMFEQTPRQMFGQLVRPDQAPHLWDQVEAWAGQMGALPPDHIVVSLSPGFHVTACETWLYPEGLALQGRTLHLPLCYLALLSREEVGAIVGHELAHFVGDKAEYSQRFLPLFDGARRNLQNLAANLQECSPLEERMLKPVALFGNHFLAQMDNAALSLGHNRHYEADAAAATLTGNTTLASALLRMAVLGPQVKTLLETYLDLNKHNWPAVEDIAWQAITELQHRELKLSNHDLINALPHPTHPLPATGERLKALGVPVQDVLASATRSTSTPVANAALDAWFSDALTLCRQLSVERVTAAVDQDTQYTEELETLASAVEGEFTLHEGARFRGIVIVAIALPCAALLLFLLMLNGLAPGRFSEDKVMAFWVAAGLACLGLVWGARLIKRSPLTALRVTPDHLFYNNLAQPLPIRDIAKVEVVDSAGLYVFVHLEPHAPWPAARAIGFGVPGVWRQKWHRVLTLRAEYLCIDGERVHSSDVLNLLVDYINASRAREQLQQQAPRVSKAATQRDFSV
;
A
#
# COMPACT_ATOMS: atom_id res chain seq x y z
N MET A 1 -6.19 7.31 -15.27
CA MET A 1 -6.81 7.93 -14.08
C MET A 1 -5.81 8.65 -13.17
N ASN A 2 -4.60 8.11 -12.95
CA ASN A 2 -3.60 8.75 -12.07
C ASN A 2 -2.99 10.03 -12.64
N ALA A 3 -2.78 10.15 -13.98
CA ALA A 3 -2.23 11.35 -14.62
C ALA A 3 -3.15 12.57 -14.45
N LEU A 4 -4.47 12.41 -14.61
CA LEU A 4 -5.44 13.48 -14.40
C LEU A 4 -5.44 13.99 -12.95
N LYS A 5 -5.30 13.09 -11.96
CA LYS A 5 -5.19 13.47 -10.55
C LYS A 5 -3.91 14.25 -10.27
N LEU A 6 -2.80 13.86 -10.90
CA LEU A 6 -1.53 14.58 -10.76
C LEU A 6 -1.61 15.98 -11.41
N ILE A 7 -2.20 16.12 -12.59
CA ILE A 7 -2.42 17.42 -13.23
C ILE A 7 -3.30 18.31 -12.35
N ALA A 8 -4.41 17.77 -11.84
CA ALA A 8 -5.29 18.51 -10.94
C ALA A 8 -4.56 19.02 -9.69
N LEU A 9 -3.71 18.19 -9.10
CA LEU A 9 -3.00 18.52 -7.86
C LEU A 9 -1.80 19.43 -8.08
N LEU A 10 -0.97 19.13 -9.09
CA LEU A 10 0.31 19.83 -9.30
C LEU A 10 0.18 21.10 -10.13
N ILE A 11 -0.90 21.24 -10.91
CA ILE A 11 -1.09 22.39 -11.81
C ILE A 11 -2.37 23.14 -11.48
N VAL A 12 -3.55 22.46 -11.51
CA VAL A 12 -4.84 23.16 -11.38
C VAL A 12 -5.01 23.77 -10.00
N PHE A 13 -4.69 23.05 -8.93
CA PHE A 13 -4.83 23.54 -7.56
C PHE A 13 -3.96 24.78 -7.28
N PRO A 14 -2.65 24.82 -7.61
CA PRO A 14 -1.84 26.05 -7.46
C PRO A 14 -2.33 27.20 -8.36
N LEU A 15 -2.84 26.92 -9.56
CA LEU A 15 -3.43 27.97 -10.43
C LEU A 15 -4.70 28.55 -9.83
N LEU A 16 -5.52 27.74 -9.17
CA LEU A 16 -6.69 28.23 -8.43
C LEU A 16 -6.27 29.15 -7.28
N LEU A 17 -5.21 28.79 -6.52
CA LEU A 17 -4.66 29.68 -5.50
C LEU A 17 -4.13 31.00 -6.09
N ALA A 18 -3.43 30.95 -7.21
CA ALA A 18 -2.99 32.15 -7.90
C ALA A 18 -4.17 33.02 -8.39
N ALA A 19 -5.24 32.39 -8.89
CA ALA A 19 -6.44 33.09 -9.32
C ALA A 19 -7.18 33.77 -8.16
N THR A 20 -7.27 33.10 -6.99
CA THR A 20 -7.84 33.73 -5.79
C THR A 20 -6.99 34.91 -5.33
N GLY A 21 -5.65 34.80 -5.31
CA GLY A 21 -4.78 35.93 -5.01
C GLY A 21 -4.93 37.11 -5.99
N ALA A 22 -5.08 36.84 -7.28
CA ALA A 22 -5.34 37.87 -8.29
C ALA A 22 -6.71 38.53 -8.11
N TRP A 23 -7.73 37.74 -7.77
CA TRP A 23 -9.08 38.23 -7.44
C TRP A 23 -9.06 39.15 -6.22
N GLU A 24 -8.38 38.78 -5.14
CA GLU A 24 -8.28 39.58 -3.94
C GLU A 24 -7.47 40.87 -4.16
N LEU A 25 -6.43 40.83 -5.01
CA LEU A 25 -5.66 42.01 -5.39
C LEU A 25 -6.53 43.11 -6.01
N GLN A 26 -7.53 42.75 -6.82
CA GLN A 26 -8.46 43.71 -7.45
C GLN A 26 -9.44 44.34 -6.47
N ARG A 27 -9.60 43.78 -5.27
CA ARG A 27 -10.55 44.24 -4.26
C ARG A 27 -9.93 45.15 -3.19
N ILE A 28 -8.61 45.35 -3.23
CA ILE A 28 -7.92 46.20 -2.24
C ILE A 28 -8.23 47.65 -2.55
N ASP A 29 -8.90 48.32 -1.58
CA ASP A 29 -9.11 49.78 -1.63
C ASP A 29 -7.82 50.49 -1.19
N ILE A 30 -7.13 51.11 -2.16
CA ILE A 30 -5.86 51.80 -1.95
C ILE A 30 -6.07 53.19 -1.29
N ASP A 31 -7.26 53.78 -1.45
CA ASP A 31 -7.61 55.13 -1.00
C ASP A 31 -8.17 55.16 0.44
N ALA A 32 -8.27 54.01 1.10
CA ALA A 32 -8.77 53.89 2.47
C ALA A 32 -7.85 54.64 3.47
N MET A 33 -8.45 55.39 4.40
CA MET A 33 -7.75 56.16 5.43
C MET A 33 -7.68 55.47 6.80
N GLY A 34 -6.79 55.90 7.67
CA GLY A 34 -6.71 55.44 9.06
C GLY A 34 -6.04 54.04 9.22
N VAL A 35 -6.53 53.25 10.18
CA VAL A 35 -5.99 51.89 10.48
C VAL A 35 -6.19 50.97 9.27
N ALA A 36 -7.26 51.14 8.52
CA ALA A 36 -7.53 50.37 7.28
C ALA A 36 -6.42 50.60 6.23
N HIS A 37 -5.80 51.78 6.16
CA HIS A 37 -4.69 52.06 5.26
C HIS A 37 -3.46 51.17 5.54
N GLY A 38 -3.09 51.00 6.83
CA GLY A 38 -1.98 50.12 7.20
C GLY A 38 -2.23 48.64 6.85
N LEU A 39 -3.44 48.15 7.11
CA LEU A 39 -3.84 46.78 6.79
C LEU A 39 -3.92 46.53 5.27
N ASN A 40 -4.43 47.51 4.49
CA ASN A 40 -4.45 47.47 3.05
C ASN A 40 -3.04 47.37 2.43
N ARG A 41 -2.05 48.08 3.00
CA ARG A 41 -0.64 47.97 2.59
C ARG A 41 -0.13 46.54 2.77
N VAL A 42 -0.40 45.89 3.91
CA VAL A 42 0.02 44.51 4.14
C VAL A 42 -0.65 43.58 3.15
N GLN A 43 -1.96 43.72 2.92
CA GLN A 43 -2.72 42.92 1.95
C GLN A 43 -2.17 43.11 0.51
N LEU A 44 -1.71 44.34 0.17
CA LEU A 44 -1.09 44.66 -1.12
C LEU A 44 0.23 43.90 -1.36
N PHE A 45 0.92 43.46 -0.31
CA PHE A 45 2.09 42.55 -0.41
C PHE A 45 1.70 41.08 -0.39
N LEU A 46 0.69 40.70 0.41
CA LEU A 46 0.28 39.31 0.53
C LEU A 46 -0.35 38.76 -0.74
N ALA A 47 -1.28 39.51 -1.37
CA ALA A 47 -1.99 39.05 -2.57
C ALA A 47 -1.06 38.76 -3.76
N PRO A 48 -0.12 39.63 -4.15
CA PRO A 48 0.89 39.29 -5.16
C PRO A 48 1.77 38.11 -4.76
N GLY A 49 2.07 37.97 -3.45
CA GLY A 49 2.80 36.82 -2.90
C GLY A 49 2.07 35.49 -3.17
N VAL A 50 0.72 35.46 -3.00
CA VAL A 50 -0.11 34.30 -3.34
C VAL A 50 -0.06 34.01 -4.84
N VAL A 51 -0.22 35.04 -5.68
CA VAL A 51 -0.16 34.90 -7.13
C VAL A 51 1.20 34.33 -7.56
N PHE A 52 2.28 34.93 -7.08
CA PHE A 52 3.63 34.52 -7.45
C PHE A 52 3.93 33.07 -7.00
N SER A 53 3.64 32.76 -5.74
CA SER A 53 3.92 31.41 -5.20
C SER A 53 3.03 30.34 -5.83
N GLY A 54 1.75 30.64 -6.13
CA GLY A 54 0.84 29.75 -6.84
C GLY A 54 1.28 29.50 -8.29
N LEU A 55 1.65 30.54 -9.04
CA LEU A 55 2.17 30.41 -10.40
C LEU A 55 3.50 29.64 -10.43
N LEU A 56 4.42 29.96 -9.50
CA LEU A 56 5.70 29.25 -9.40
C LEU A 56 5.49 27.77 -9.09
N SER A 57 4.59 27.45 -8.19
CA SER A 57 4.23 26.06 -7.88
C SER A 57 3.66 25.33 -9.09
N ALA A 58 2.74 25.95 -9.83
CA ALA A 58 2.16 25.40 -11.06
C ALA A 58 3.24 25.17 -12.13
N LEU A 59 4.18 26.10 -12.29
CA LEU A 59 5.31 25.97 -13.21
C LEU A 59 6.25 24.81 -12.83
N ILE A 60 6.58 24.67 -11.54
CA ILE A 60 7.37 23.53 -11.02
C ILE A 60 6.64 22.21 -11.31
N GLY A 61 5.33 22.12 -11.00
CA GLY A 61 4.54 20.92 -11.24
C GLY A 61 4.43 20.57 -12.73
N ALA A 62 4.16 21.55 -13.58
CA ALA A 62 4.10 21.38 -15.04
C ALA A 62 5.46 20.98 -15.62
N GLY A 63 6.55 21.63 -15.17
CA GLY A 63 7.91 21.30 -15.55
C GLY A 63 8.29 19.88 -15.18
N ALA A 64 7.97 19.44 -13.96
CA ALA A 64 8.22 18.08 -13.48
C ALA A 64 7.48 17.04 -14.35
N LEU A 65 6.18 17.23 -14.59
CA LEU A 65 5.40 16.31 -15.45
C LEU A 65 5.88 16.28 -16.88
N ALA A 66 6.20 17.44 -17.45
CA ALA A 66 6.75 17.54 -18.81
C ALA A 66 8.12 16.86 -18.92
N TRP A 67 8.97 17.01 -17.91
CA TRP A 67 10.27 16.34 -17.84
C TRP A 67 10.10 14.82 -17.74
N ILE A 68 9.23 14.32 -16.84
CA ILE A 68 8.94 12.88 -16.70
C ILE A 68 8.47 12.28 -18.03
N HIS A 69 7.56 12.97 -18.71
CA HIS A 69 7.04 12.50 -19.99
C HIS A 69 8.13 12.44 -21.08
N ARG A 70 8.93 13.52 -21.23
CA ARG A 70 10.06 13.54 -22.15
C ARG A 70 11.14 12.54 -21.79
N ALA A 71 11.41 12.37 -20.48
CA ALA A 71 12.35 11.39 -19.97
C ALA A 71 11.92 9.97 -20.34
N GLY A 72 10.63 9.62 -20.17
CA GLY A 72 10.08 8.34 -20.59
C GLY A 72 10.24 8.07 -22.08
N GLN A 73 10.00 9.08 -22.95
CA GLN A 73 10.19 8.95 -24.38
C GLN A 73 11.67 8.77 -24.77
N ARG A 74 12.59 9.52 -24.16
CA ARG A 74 14.04 9.37 -24.39
C ARG A 74 14.54 8.01 -23.94
N ALA A 75 14.09 7.56 -22.77
CA ALA A 75 14.50 6.29 -22.17
C ALA A 75 14.18 5.07 -23.05
N GLN A 76 13.19 5.15 -23.95
CA GLN A 76 12.85 4.09 -24.91
C GLN A 76 13.85 3.94 -26.07
N GLN A 77 14.79 4.90 -26.26
CA GLN A 77 15.70 4.90 -27.42
C GLN A 77 16.87 3.94 -27.25
N SER A 78 17.44 3.86 -26.05
CA SER A 78 18.54 2.94 -25.75
C SER A 78 18.70 2.69 -24.25
N GLN A 79 19.39 1.59 -23.90
CA GLN A 79 19.69 1.26 -22.50
C GLN A 79 20.55 2.32 -21.81
N VAL A 80 21.54 2.88 -22.49
CA VAL A 80 22.42 3.93 -21.97
C VAL A 80 21.60 5.19 -21.63
N ILE A 81 20.69 5.57 -22.51
CA ILE A 81 19.80 6.70 -22.28
C ILE A 81 18.81 6.43 -21.15
N LEU A 82 18.29 5.21 -21.05
CA LEU A 82 17.43 4.78 -19.94
C LEU A 82 18.13 4.94 -18.59
N ILE A 83 19.37 4.42 -18.48
CA ILE A 83 20.19 4.52 -17.27
C ILE A 83 20.44 5.98 -16.88
N SER A 84 20.97 6.77 -17.82
CA SER A 84 21.29 8.19 -17.57
C SER A 84 20.05 8.99 -17.18
N THR A 85 18.94 8.79 -17.88
CA THR A 85 17.66 9.46 -17.61
C THR A 85 17.08 9.08 -16.24
N PHE A 86 17.19 7.82 -15.85
CA PHE A 86 16.76 7.37 -14.53
C PHE A 86 17.61 7.99 -13.41
N LEU A 87 18.95 8.00 -13.58
CA LEU A 87 19.86 8.61 -12.60
C LEU A 87 19.65 10.12 -12.48
N GLU A 88 19.43 10.83 -13.59
CA GLU A 88 19.05 12.25 -13.58
C GLU A 88 17.72 12.46 -12.83
N GLY A 89 16.70 11.66 -13.13
CA GLY A 89 15.40 11.73 -12.48
C GLY A 89 15.48 11.51 -10.97
N ARG A 90 16.28 10.54 -10.54
CA ARG A 90 16.54 10.26 -9.13
C ARG A 90 17.08 11.48 -8.38
N GLN A 91 17.92 12.30 -9.02
CA GLN A 91 18.51 13.50 -8.42
C GLN A 91 17.58 14.70 -8.48
N LEU A 92 16.88 14.91 -9.60
CA LEU A 92 16.09 16.12 -9.87
C LEU A 92 14.68 16.08 -9.26
N LEU A 93 13.98 14.95 -9.35
CA LEU A 93 12.57 14.85 -8.98
C LEU A 93 12.28 15.13 -7.51
N PRO A 94 13.12 14.69 -6.55
CA PRO A 94 12.91 15.05 -5.15
C PRO A 94 12.99 16.55 -4.90
N GLY A 95 13.92 17.26 -5.57
CA GLY A 95 14.05 18.71 -5.49
C GLY A 95 12.82 19.45 -6.04
N TRP A 96 12.29 18.99 -7.18
CA TRP A 96 11.08 19.56 -7.78
C TRP A 96 9.85 19.32 -6.89
N LEU A 97 9.73 18.14 -6.30
CA LEU A 97 8.64 17.81 -5.40
C LEU A 97 8.68 18.69 -4.12
N VAL A 98 9.85 18.83 -3.50
CA VAL A 98 10.03 19.70 -2.33
C VAL A 98 9.76 21.15 -2.71
N GLY A 99 10.29 21.64 -3.84
CA GLY A 99 10.03 22.99 -4.35
C GLY A 99 8.54 23.26 -4.57
N HIS A 100 7.81 22.31 -5.16
CA HIS A 100 6.36 22.39 -5.32
C HIS A 100 5.62 22.45 -3.98
N ILE A 101 5.96 21.56 -3.05
CA ILE A 101 5.34 21.51 -1.71
C ILE A 101 5.58 22.83 -0.97
N VAL A 102 6.80 23.35 -0.98
CA VAL A 102 7.14 24.62 -0.30
C VAL A 102 6.35 25.77 -0.92
N THR A 103 6.36 25.90 -2.26
CA THR A 103 5.70 27.03 -2.94
C THR A 103 4.17 26.98 -2.79
N VAL A 104 3.55 25.80 -2.89
CA VAL A 104 2.10 25.68 -2.64
C VAL A 104 1.75 25.97 -1.19
N SER A 105 2.60 25.54 -0.26
CA SER A 105 2.39 25.80 1.17
C SER A 105 2.49 27.28 1.50
N VAL A 106 3.47 27.97 0.92
CA VAL A 106 3.60 29.42 1.04
C VAL A 106 2.35 30.12 0.50
N ALA A 107 1.83 29.70 -0.68
CA ALA A 107 0.60 30.25 -1.23
C ALA A 107 -0.60 30.08 -0.28
N VAL A 108 -0.76 28.89 0.31
CA VAL A 108 -1.85 28.61 1.27
C VAL A 108 -1.72 29.46 2.54
N VAL A 109 -0.52 29.58 3.11
CA VAL A 109 -0.30 30.41 4.30
C VAL A 109 -0.57 31.89 4.00
N LEU A 110 -0.08 32.39 2.86
CA LEU A 110 -0.29 33.80 2.48
C LEU A 110 -1.78 34.12 2.21
N ILE A 111 -2.55 33.23 1.59
CA ILE A 111 -3.98 33.49 1.37
C ILE A 111 -4.76 33.45 2.70
N LEU A 112 -4.44 32.51 3.59
CA LEU A 112 -5.05 32.46 4.92
C LEU A 112 -4.72 33.70 5.75
N ALA A 113 -3.46 34.17 5.74
CA ALA A 113 -3.06 35.40 6.38
C ALA A 113 -3.79 36.62 5.79
N TYR A 114 -3.97 36.66 4.46
CA TYR A 114 -4.77 37.69 3.78
C TYR A 114 -6.21 37.71 4.28
N GLU A 115 -6.85 36.54 4.34
CA GLU A 115 -8.24 36.43 4.82
C GLU A 115 -8.39 36.79 6.30
N CYS A 116 -7.44 36.41 7.15
CA CYS A 116 -7.40 36.83 8.55
C CYS A 116 -7.35 38.35 8.69
N LEU A 117 -6.51 39.03 7.88
CA LEU A 117 -6.45 40.50 7.86
C LEU A 117 -7.72 41.14 7.29
N ALA A 118 -8.33 40.55 6.28
CA ALA A 118 -9.58 41.01 5.70
C ALA A 118 -10.73 40.97 6.73
N LEU A 119 -10.80 39.91 7.52
CA LEU A 119 -11.75 39.78 8.63
C LEU A 119 -11.49 40.81 9.74
N TRP A 120 -10.20 41.05 10.09
CA TRP A 120 -9.82 42.02 11.12
C TRP A 120 -10.15 43.46 10.74
N LYS A 121 -10.18 43.79 9.45
CA LYS A 121 -10.44 45.11 8.91
C LYS A 121 -11.90 45.58 9.07
N GLN A 122 -12.86 44.71 9.37
CA GLN A 122 -14.27 45.08 9.55
C GLN A 122 -14.41 46.01 10.78
N GLU A 123 -14.88 47.26 10.57
CA GLU A 123 -14.96 48.31 11.60
C GLU A 123 -15.88 47.94 12.79
N VAL A 124 -16.82 47.02 12.57
CA VAL A 124 -17.69 46.48 13.63
C VAL A 124 -17.50 44.97 13.66
N MET A 125 -16.55 44.52 14.46
CA MET A 125 -16.40 43.10 14.72
C MET A 125 -17.56 42.61 15.55
N SER A 126 -18.53 41.98 14.92
CA SER A 126 -19.56 41.23 15.62
C SER A 126 -18.91 40.06 16.41
N SER A 127 -19.57 39.61 17.48
CA SER A 127 -19.08 38.41 18.22
C SER A 127 -18.91 37.19 17.31
N PHE A 128 -19.60 37.14 16.18
CA PHE A 128 -19.44 36.15 15.13
C PHE A 128 -18.14 36.37 14.33
N GLY A 129 -17.79 37.63 13.99
CA GLY A 129 -16.54 37.97 13.27
C GLY A 129 -15.29 37.62 14.09
N VAL A 130 -15.30 37.86 15.42
CA VAL A 130 -14.18 37.44 16.30
C VAL A 130 -14.01 35.91 16.30
N LYS A 131 -15.13 35.16 16.37
CA LYS A 131 -15.05 33.67 16.32
C LYS A 131 -14.55 33.17 14.98
N LEU A 132 -14.93 33.82 13.88
CA LEU A 132 -14.48 33.46 12.53
C LEU A 132 -12.98 33.75 12.36
N ALA A 133 -12.49 34.90 12.86
CA ALA A 133 -11.07 35.24 12.85
C ALA A 133 -10.22 34.25 13.68
N LEU A 134 -10.70 33.86 14.87
CA LEU A 134 -10.04 32.85 15.69
C LEU A 134 -10.02 31.47 14.99
N LEU A 135 -11.10 31.10 14.33
CA LEU A 135 -11.17 29.85 13.55
C LEU A 135 -10.22 29.88 12.36
N ALA A 136 -10.08 31.02 11.68
CA ALA A 136 -9.14 31.20 10.58
C ALA A 136 -7.69 31.11 11.07
N MET A 137 -7.34 31.75 12.19
CA MET A 137 -6.01 31.63 12.82
C MET A 137 -5.68 30.19 13.24
N LEU A 138 -6.65 29.47 13.80
CA LEU A 138 -6.48 28.04 14.12
C LEU A 138 -6.27 27.20 12.85
N GLY A 139 -7.00 27.51 11.79
CA GLY A 139 -6.82 26.91 10.47
C GLY A 139 -5.42 27.15 9.89
N GLU A 140 -4.90 28.38 10.02
CA GLU A 140 -3.55 28.73 9.61
C GLU A 140 -2.49 27.95 10.40
N ALA A 141 -2.61 27.92 11.74
CA ALA A 141 -1.72 27.14 12.60
C ALA A 141 -1.73 25.66 12.24
N PHE A 142 -2.91 25.10 11.94
CA PHE A 142 -3.07 23.72 11.49
C PHE A 142 -2.40 23.46 10.12
N CYS A 143 -2.54 24.38 9.17
CA CYS A 143 -1.88 24.30 7.86
C CYS A 143 -0.36 24.37 8.00
N VAL A 144 0.17 25.30 8.81
CA VAL A 144 1.61 25.41 9.10
C VAL A 144 2.15 24.13 9.75
N TYR A 145 1.41 23.57 10.71
CA TYR A 145 1.76 22.28 11.32
C TYR A 145 1.76 21.16 10.31
N GLY A 146 0.74 21.08 9.44
CA GLY A 146 0.67 20.10 8.36
C GLY A 146 1.84 20.18 7.38
N VAL A 147 2.22 21.41 6.99
CA VAL A 147 3.41 21.67 6.16
C VAL A 147 4.69 21.20 6.84
N TRP A 148 4.86 21.51 8.12
CA TRP A 148 6.02 21.06 8.88
C TRP A 148 6.09 19.54 8.95
N LEU A 149 4.97 18.86 9.20
CA LEU A 149 4.88 17.41 9.23
C LEU A 149 5.26 16.80 7.86
N LEU A 150 4.73 17.38 6.77
CA LEU A 150 5.03 16.95 5.41
C LEU A 150 6.52 17.09 5.08
N LEU A 151 7.13 18.25 5.40
CA LEU A 151 8.56 18.49 5.17
C LEU A 151 9.45 17.56 6.01
N LYS A 152 9.05 17.26 7.26
CA LYS A 152 9.75 16.28 8.09
C LYS A 152 9.73 14.88 7.47
N ARG A 153 8.60 14.46 6.91
CA ARG A 153 8.43 13.17 6.23
C ARG A 153 9.09 13.14 4.86
N CYS A 154 9.19 14.26 4.14
CA CYS A 154 9.87 14.34 2.85
C CYS A 154 11.33 13.87 2.89
N ARG A 155 12.04 14.03 4.01
CA ARG A 155 13.41 13.50 4.18
C ARG A 155 13.45 11.97 4.04
N GLY A 156 12.43 11.26 4.51
CA GLY A 156 12.29 9.80 4.30
C GLY A 156 11.98 9.45 2.84
N LEU A 157 11.24 10.32 2.14
CA LEU A 157 10.88 10.12 0.74
C LEU A 157 12.07 10.33 -0.22
N LEU A 158 13.08 11.13 0.18
CA LEU A 158 14.33 11.26 -0.57
C LEU A 158 15.07 9.92 -0.66
N LYS A 159 14.88 9.04 0.33
CA LYS A 159 15.45 7.70 0.38
C LYS A 159 14.70 6.66 -0.46
N MET A 160 13.53 7.02 -1.02
CA MET A 160 12.72 6.05 -1.80
C MET A 160 13.43 5.51 -3.05
N PHE A 161 14.49 6.17 -3.53
CA PHE A 161 15.31 5.74 -4.65
C PHE A 161 16.64 5.09 -4.21
N GLU A 162 16.83 4.80 -2.91
CA GLU A 162 18.00 4.06 -2.43
C GLU A 162 17.84 2.56 -2.74
N GLN A 163 18.98 1.87 -2.84
CA GLN A 163 18.97 0.42 -2.98
C GLN A 163 18.43 -0.21 -1.70
N THR A 164 17.58 -1.20 -1.85
CA THR A 164 17.10 -2.03 -0.75
C THR A 164 17.61 -3.44 -0.95
N PRO A 165 18.26 -4.08 0.04
CA PRO A 165 18.71 -5.44 -0.06
C PRO A 165 17.56 -6.37 -0.48
N ARG A 166 17.89 -7.34 -1.33
CA ARG A 166 16.95 -8.36 -1.75
C ARG A 166 17.07 -9.56 -0.83
N GLN A 167 15.96 -10.06 -0.33
CA GLN A 167 15.96 -11.32 0.41
C GLN A 167 16.01 -12.50 -0.58
N MET A 168 16.92 -13.43 -0.34
CA MET A 168 17.07 -14.66 -1.09
C MET A 168 17.17 -15.83 -0.10
N PHE A 169 16.41 -16.89 -0.34
CA PHE A 169 16.48 -18.10 0.44
C PHE A 169 17.39 -19.10 -0.26
N GLY A 170 18.34 -19.70 0.44
CA GLY A 170 19.26 -20.70 -0.10
C GLY A 170 20.57 -20.77 0.65
N GLN A 171 21.49 -21.58 0.17
CA GLN A 171 22.83 -21.75 0.72
C GLN A 171 23.90 -21.18 -0.23
N LEU A 172 24.89 -20.49 0.35
CA LEU A 172 26.06 -20.03 -0.37
C LEU A 172 26.98 -21.23 -0.64
N VAL A 173 27.25 -21.52 -1.91
CA VAL A 173 28.16 -22.58 -2.32
C VAL A 173 29.52 -21.98 -2.65
N ARG A 174 30.51 -22.36 -1.87
CA ARG A 174 31.90 -21.88 -2.03
C ARG A 174 32.66 -22.72 -3.05
N PRO A 175 33.77 -22.19 -3.63
CA PRO A 175 34.59 -22.94 -4.58
C PRO A 175 35.16 -24.26 -4.04
N ASP A 176 35.46 -24.31 -2.74
CA ASP A 176 35.94 -25.53 -2.08
C ASP A 176 34.87 -26.62 -1.90
N GLN A 177 33.60 -26.23 -1.83
CA GLN A 177 32.45 -27.14 -1.69
C GLN A 177 31.96 -27.71 -3.03
N ALA A 178 32.10 -26.97 -4.12
CA ALA A 178 31.68 -27.39 -5.46
C ALA A 178 32.65 -26.87 -6.54
N PRO A 179 33.91 -27.37 -6.56
CA PRO A 179 34.92 -26.88 -7.48
C PRO A 179 34.51 -27.08 -8.95
N HIS A 180 33.90 -28.21 -9.27
CA HIS A 180 33.45 -28.49 -10.65
C HIS A 180 32.36 -27.53 -11.13
N LEU A 181 31.47 -27.09 -10.24
CA LEU A 181 30.45 -26.09 -10.57
C LEU A 181 31.08 -24.73 -10.87
N TRP A 182 31.99 -24.28 -9.98
CA TRP A 182 32.67 -23.00 -10.14
C TRP A 182 33.55 -22.97 -11.40
N ASP A 183 34.40 -23.99 -11.62
CA ASP A 183 35.22 -24.11 -12.83
C ASP A 183 34.36 -24.04 -14.10
N GLN A 184 33.20 -24.71 -14.09
CA GLN A 184 32.35 -24.75 -15.25
C GLN A 184 31.65 -23.41 -15.51
N VAL A 185 31.15 -22.73 -14.45
CA VAL A 185 30.51 -21.42 -14.57
C VAL A 185 31.54 -20.37 -15.02
N GLU A 186 32.75 -20.40 -14.49
CA GLU A 186 33.83 -19.52 -14.91
C GLU A 186 34.27 -19.80 -16.38
N ALA A 187 34.32 -21.07 -16.78
CA ALA A 187 34.58 -21.42 -18.16
C ALA A 187 33.54 -20.91 -19.13
N TRP A 188 32.23 -21.00 -18.78
CA TRP A 188 31.16 -20.45 -19.59
C TRP A 188 31.24 -18.92 -19.65
N ALA A 189 31.47 -18.26 -18.51
CA ALA A 189 31.65 -16.80 -18.47
C ALA A 189 32.83 -16.37 -19.35
N GLY A 190 33.97 -17.04 -19.26
CA GLY A 190 35.15 -16.77 -20.07
C GLY A 190 34.91 -16.95 -21.58
N GLN A 191 34.22 -18.02 -22.00
CA GLN A 191 33.88 -18.28 -23.41
C GLN A 191 32.96 -17.19 -23.99
N MET A 192 32.05 -16.62 -23.15
CA MET A 192 31.13 -15.58 -23.55
C MET A 192 31.70 -14.16 -23.40
N GLY A 193 32.87 -14.00 -22.78
CA GLY A 193 33.39 -12.68 -22.41
C GLY A 193 32.53 -11.98 -21.36
N ALA A 194 31.81 -12.75 -20.56
CA ALA A 194 30.95 -12.25 -19.48
C ALA A 194 31.73 -12.09 -18.17
N LEU A 195 31.30 -11.18 -17.32
CA LEU A 195 31.82 -11.10 -15.96
C LEU A 195 31.32 -12.31 -15.15
N PRO A 196 32.23 -13.10 -14.51
CA PRO A 196 31.82 -14.23 -13.69
C PRO A 196 31.06 -13.79 -12.46
N PRO A 197 30.21 -14.64 -11.85
CA PRO A 197 29.57 -14.33 -10.60
C PRO A 197 30.59 -14.26 -9.45
N ASP A 198 30.33 -13.38 -8.46
CA ASP A 198 31.12 -13.29 -7.24
C ASP A 198 30.64 -14.33 -6.20
N HIS A 199 29.36 -14.71 -6.30
CA HIS A 199 28.70 -15.67 -5.42
C HIS A 199 27.81 -16.63 -6.20
N ILE A 200 27.78 -17.91 -5.79
CA ILE A 200 26.80 -18.89 -6.27
C ILE A 200 25.92 -19.31 -5.08
N VAL A 201 24.61 -19.16 -5.23
CA VAL A 201 23.62 -19.57 -4.26
C VAL A 201 22.76 -20.67 -4.86
N VAL A 202 22.59 -21.75 -4.11
CA VAL A 202 21.73 -22.88 -4.49
C VAL A 202 20.49 -22.90 -3.59
N SER A 203 19.32 -23.12 -4.15
CA SER A 203 18.10 -23.19 -3.37
C SER A 203 17.03 -24.10 -3.99
N LEU A 204 15.90 -24.26 -3.28
CA LEU A 204 14.71 -24.94 -3.78
C LEU A 204 13.76 -23.98 -4.52
N SER A 205 14.04 -22.68 -4.53
CA SER A 205 13.22 -21.69 -5.25
C SER A 205 13.35 -21.89 -6.77
N PRO A 206 12.27 -21.78 -7.54
CA PRO A 206 12.33 -21.94 -8.99
C PRO A 206 13.02 -20.75 -9.67
N GLY A 207 13.68 -21.03 -10.79
CA GLY A 207 14.26 -20.04 -11.69
C GLY A 207 15.75 -19.79 -11.49
N PHE A 208 16.49 -19.93 -12.59
CA PHE A 208 17.86 -19.43 -12.68
C PHE A 208 17.83 -17.92 -12.79
N HIS A 209 18.72 -17.23 -12.12
CA HIS A 209 18.91 -15.79 -12.33
C HIS A 209 20.26 -15.31 -11.80
N VAL A 210 20.78 -14.25 -12.41
CA VAL A 210 21.91 -13.49 -11.86
C VAL A 210 21.42 -12.12 -11.42
N THR A 211 21.83 -11.68 -10.25
CA THR A 211 21.54 -10.35 -9.72
C THR A 211 22.82 -9.66 -9.26
N ALA A 212 22.88 -8.35 -9.46
CA ALA A 212 23.91 -7.49 -8.86
C ALA A 212 23.35 -6.63 -7.71
N CYS A 213 22.11 -6.89 -7.28
CA CYS A 213 21.54 -6.29 -6.10
C CYS A 213 22.24 -6.82 -4.86
N GLU A 214 22.44 -5.95 -3.85
CA GLU A 214 22.77 -6.45 -2.52
C GLU A 214 21.72 -7.47 -2.08
N THR A 215 22.17 -8.67 -1.73
CA THR A 215 21.31 -9.81 -1.42
C THR A 215 21.51 -10.23 0.02
N TRP A 216 20.42 -10.26 0.79
CA TRP A 216 20.41 -10.78 2.14
C TRP A 216 20.04 -12.27 2.08
N LEU A 217 21.02 -13.14 2.32
CA LEU A 217 20.82 -14.58 2.25
C LEU A 217 20.20 -15.10 3.55
N TYR A 218 19.11 -15.80 3.43
CA TYR A 218 18.38 -16.41 4.53
C TYR A 218 18.46 -17.95 4.42
N PRO A 219 18.63 -18.74 5.48
CA PRO A 219 18.60 -18.36 6.90
C PRO A 219 19.92 -17.85 7.49
N GLU A 220 21.04 -17.92 6.77
CA GLU A 220 22.38 -17.59 7.28
C GLU A 220 22.51 -16.12 7.76
N GLY A 221 21.64 -15.20 7.32
CA GLY A 221 21.73 -13.79 7.66
C GLY A 221 22.94 -13.08 7.04
N LEU A 222 23.45 -13.57 5.91
CA LEU A 222 24.64 -13.06 5.24
C LEU A 222 24.28 -12.03 4.17
N ALA A 223 24.92 -10.86 4.19
CA ALA A 223 24.81 -9.87 3.14
C ALA A 223 25.81 -10.15 2.01
N LEU A 224 25.33 -10.48 0.83
CA LEU A 224 26.10 -10.70 -0.37
C LEU A 224 26.13 -9.44 -1.22
N GLN A 225 27.32 -8.95 -1.54
CA GLN A 225 27.54 -7.81 -2.44
C GLN A 225 28.24 -8.29 -3.71
N GLY A 226 27.84 -7.77 -4.86
CA GLY A 226 28.36 -8.18 -6.16
C GLY A 226 27.38 -9.06 -6.93
N ARG A 227 27.89 -9.81 -7.90
CA ARG A 227 27.09 -10.63 -8.81
C ARG A 227 26.79 -11.99 -8.17
N THR A 228 25.54 -12.24 -7.87
CA THR A 228 25.09 -13.50 -7.27
C THR A 228 24.34 -14.31 -8.33
N LEU A 229 24.84 -15.48 -8.67
CA LEU A 229 24.18 -16.48 -9.51
C LEU A 229 23.33 -17.39 -8.62
N HIS A 230 22.04 -17.43 -8.86
CA HIS A 230 21.10 -18.33 -8.20
C HIS A 230 20.83 -19.56 -9.08
N LEU A 231 20.99 -20.74 -8.50
CA LEU A 231 20.78 -22.03 -9.16
C LEU A 231 19.69 -22.83 -8.43
N PRO A 232 18.59 -23.18 -9.10
CA PRO A 232 17.54 -24.00 -8.51
C PRO A 232 17.96 -25.48 -8.52
N LEU A 233 18.14 -26.08 -7.34
CA LEU A 233 18.68 -27.43 -7.15
C LEU A 233 17.94 -28.52 -7.96
N CYS A 234 16.60 -28.50 -7.91
CA CYS A 234 15.79 -29.51 -8.62
C CYS A 234 16.05 -29.50 -10.14
N TYR A 235 16.30 -28.33 -10.72
CA TYR A 235 16.59 -28.26 -12.16
C TYR A 235 17.98 -28.72 -12.51
N LEU A 236 18.96 -28.59 -11.60
CA LEU A 236 20.30 -29.16 -11.81
C LEU A 236 20.28 -30.69 -11.90
N ALA A 237 19.29 -31.34 -11.23
CA ALA A 237 19.06 -32.78 -11.33
C ALA A 237 18.27 -33.21 -12.58
N LEU A 238 17.42 -32.34 -13.11
CA LEU A 238 16.45 -32.68 -14.16
C LEU A 238 16.87 -32.24 -15.56
N LEU A 239 17.80 -31.28 -15.67
CA LEU A 239 18.35 -30.79 -16.92
C LEU A 239 19.68 -31.50 -17.22
N SER A 240 20.05 -31.63 -18.50
CA SER A 240 21.39 -32.06 -18.87
C SER A 240 22.40 -30.94 -18.59
N ARG A 241 23.70 -31.29 -18.54
CA ARG A 241 24.78 -30.33 -18.33
C ARG A 241 24.78 -29.22 -19.38
N GLU A 242 24.51 -29.57 -20.64
CA GLU A 242 24.42 -28.64 -21.75
C GLU A 242 23.20 -27.72 -21.62
N GLU A 243 22.05 -28.25 -21.16
CA GLU A 243 20.83 -27.46 -20.89
C GLU A 243 21.05 -26.50 -19.73
N VAL A 244 21.72 -26.93 -18.64
CA VAL A 244 22.10 -26.03 -17.54
C VAL A 244 23.02 -24.92 -18.08
N GLY A 245 24.04 -25.30 -18.89
CA GLY A 245 24.95 -24.35 -19.53
C GLY A 245 24.24 -23.33 -20.42
N ALA A 246 23.22 -23.76 -21.15
CA ALA A 246 22.41 -22.88 -21.99
C ALA A 246 21.64 -21.83 -21.16
N ILE A 247 21.01 -22.24 -20.05
CA ILE A 247 20.25 -21.31 -19.18
C ILE A 247 21.19 -20.40 -18.39
N VAL A 248 22.27 -20.96 -17.80
CA VAL A 248 23.30 -20.15 -17.10
C VAL A 248 23.97 -19.19 -18.08
N GLY A 249 24.24 -19.61 -19.31
CA GLY A 249 24.76 -18.77 -20.39
C GLY A 249 23.83 -17.60 -20.70
N HIS A 250 22.52 -17.82 -20.73
CA HIS A 250 21.53 -16.73 -20.88
C HIS A 250 21.67 -15.70 -19.74
N GLU A 251 21.76 -16.15 -18.51
CA GLU A 251 21.91 -15.27 -17.34
C GLU A 251 23.25 -14.50 -17.36
N LEU A 252 24.36 -15.20 -17.71
CA LEU A 252 25.68 -14.57 -17.85
C LEU A 252 25.74 -13.56 -19.01
N ALA A 253 24.96 -13.77 -20.09
CA ALA A 253 24.89 -12.85 -21.22
C ALA A 253 24.44 -11.42 -20.83
N HIS A 254 23.71 -11.29 -19.72
CA HIS A 254 23.34 -10.00 -19.17
C HIS A 254 24.52 -9.22 -18.56
N PHE A 255 25.67 -9.83 -18.43
CA PHE A 255 26.92 -9.27 -17.89
C PHE A 255 28.04 -9.19 -18.92
N VAL A 256 27.70 -9.24 -20.21
CA VAL A 256 28.65 -9.09 -21.34
C VAL A 256 28.70 -7.63 -21.76
N GLY A 257 29.90 -7.05 -21.83
CA GLY A 257 30.16 -5.71 -22.39
C GLY A 257 29.31 -4.62 -21.73
N ASP A 258 28.76 -3.71 -22.53
CA ASP A 258 27.94 -2.56 -22.07
C ASP A 258 26.63 -2.99 -21.37
N LYS A 259 26.17 -4.22 -21.59
CA LYS A 259 24.98 -4.77 -20.91
C LYS A 259 25.18 -4.94 -19.41
N ALA A 260 26.44 -5.12 -18.99
CA ALA A 260 26.79 -5.23 -17.57
C ALA A 260 26.44 -3.96 -16.78
N GLU A 261 26.56 -2.77 -17.35
CA GLU A 261 26.21 -1.51 -16.68
C GLU A 261 24.71 -1.43 -16.36
N TYR A 262 23.86 -1.87 -17.29
CA TYR A 262 22.41 -1.95 -17.04
C TYR A 262 22.10 -2.91 -15.87
N SER A 263 22.70 -4.10 -15.86
CA SER A 263 22.47 -5.11 -14.85
C SER A 263 23.04 -4.74 -13.47
N GLN A 264 24.21 -4.08 -13.44
CA GLN A 264 24.90 -3.72 -12.20
C GLN A 264 24.42 -2.40 -11.59
N ARG A 265 24.05 -1.41 -12.41
CA ARG A 265 23.71 -0.06 -11.94
C ARG A 265 22.22 0.26 -11.97
N PHE A 266 21.55 -0.01 -13.10
CA PHE A 266 20.16 0.36 -13.25
C PHE A 266 19.21 -0.55 -12.47
N LEU A 267 19.30 -1.84 -12.69
CA LEU A 267 18.36 -2.81 -12.09
C LEU A 267 18.30 -2.77 -10.57
N PRO A 268 19.44 -2.75 -9.84
CA PRO A 268 19.41 -2.70 -8.37
C PRO A 268 18.72 -1.44 -7.84
N LEU A 269 18.97 -0.29 -8.47
CA LEU A 269 18.36 0.98 -8.09
C LEU A 269 16.87 1.03 -8.44
N PHE A 270 16.52 0.53 -9.63
CA PHE A 270 15.16 0.51 -10.11
C PHE A 270 14.27 -0.43 -9.29
N ASP A 271 14.75 -1.63 -9.01
CA ASP A 271 14.05 -2.59 -8.14
C ASP A 271 13.95 -2.10 -6.70
N GLY A 272 15.00 -1.46 -6.18
CA GLY A 272 14.97 -0.81 -4.86
C GLY A 272 13.88 0.27 -4.79
N ALA A 273 13.85 1.16 -5.77
CA ALA A 273 12.84 2.22 -5.86
C ALA A 273 11.40 1.66 -5.96
N ARG A 274 11.22 0.58 -6.74
CA ARG A 274 9.92 -0.10 -6.87
C ARG A 274 9.48 -0.67 -5.53
N ARG A 275 10.33 -1.42 -4.82
CA ARG A 275 10.02 -1.97 -3.48
C ARG A 275 9.73 -0.88 -2.46
N ASN A 276 10.51 0.19 -2.43
CA ASN A 276 10.31 1.30 -1.50
C ASN A 276 8.97 2.00 -1.72
N LEU A 277 8.55 2.19 -2.98
CA LEU A 277 7.24 2.76 -3.29
C LEU A 277 6.07 1.82 -2.99
N GLN A 278 6.25 0.50 -3.17
CA GLN A 278 5.27 -0.50 -2.75
C GLN A 278 5.10 -0.51 -1.22
N ASN A 279 6.20 -0.47 -0.46
CA ASN A 279 6.19 -0.38 0.99
C ASN A 279 5.55 0.94 1.45
N LEU A 280 5.85 2.06 0.78
CA LEU A 280 5.20 3.34 1.07
C LEU A 280 3.69 3.24 0.84
N ALA A 281 3.24 2.62 -0.25
CA ALA A 281 1.82 2.46 -0.55
C ALA A 281 1.11 1.55 0.47
N ALA A 282 1.77 0.50 0.96
CA ALA A 282 1.26 -0.36 2.04
C ALA A 282 1.16 0.41 3.36
N ASN A 283 2.23 1.10 3.75
CA ASN A 283 2.25 1.90 4.99
C ASN A 283 1.24 3.06 4.98
N LEU A 284 0.87 3.60 3.80
CA LEU A 284 -0.18 4.62 3.70
C LEU A 284 -1.56 4.12 4.16
N GLN A 285 -1.81 2.81 4.09
CA GLN A 285 -3.07 2.22 4.56
C GLN A 285 -3.15 2.16 6.09
N GLU A 286 -2.01 2.19 6.78
CA GLU A 286 -1.88 2.16 8.25
C GLU A 286 -1.75 3.57 8.85
N CYS A 287 -1.54 4.59 8.02
CA CYS A 287 -1.42 5.99 8.46
C CYS A 287 -2.78 6.60 8.84
N SER A 288 -2.73 7.68 9.64
CA SER A 288 -3.93 8.48 9.89
C SER A 288 -4.51 9.03 8.58
N PRO A 289 -5.84 9.27 8.49
CA PRO A 289 -6.47 9.77 7.26
C PRO A 289 -5.89 11.09 6.74
N LEU A 290 -5.34 11.91 7.65
CA LEU A 290 -4.66 13.16 7.29
C LEU A 290 -3.31 12.88 6.64
N GLU A 291 -2.50 12.01 7.24
CA GLU A 291 -1.18 11.63 6.70
C GLU A 291 -1.33 10.92 5.35
N GLU A 292 -2.31 10.02 5.21
CA GLU A 292 -2.61 9.37 3.93
C GLU A 292 -2.88 10.42 2.84
N ARG A 293 -3.75 11.39 3.10
CA ARG A 293 -4.09 12.45 2.13
C ARG A 293 -2.89 13.32 1.76
N MET A 294 -2.00 13.58 2.72
CA MET A 294 -0.80 14.39 2.51
C MET A 294 0.30 13.64 1.74
N LEU A 295 0.50 12.35 2.00
CA LEU A 295 1.57 11.55 1.38
C LEU A 295 1.15 10.90 0.06
N LYS A 296 -0.14 10.69 -0.17
CA LYS A 296 -0.67 10.09 -1.39
C LYS A 296 -0.24 10.80 -2.69
N PRO A 297 -0.19 12.14 -2.76
CA PRO A 297 0.34 12.85 -3.93
C PRO A 297 1.79 12.51 -4.25
N VAL A 298 2.61 12.36 -3.22
CA VAL A 298 4.03 12.01 -3.35
C VAL A 298 4.20 10.60 -3.89
N ALA A 299 3.45 9.63 -3.34
CA ALA A 299 3.44 8.27 -3.85
C ALA A 299 2.94 8.20 -5.30
N LEU A 300 1.90 8.97 -5.65
CA LEU A 300 1.39 9.06 -7.03
C LEU A 300 2.43 9.62 -8.00
N PHE A 301 3.20 10.64 -7.57
CA PHE A 301 4.25 11.25 -8.37
C PHE A 301 5.41 10.29 -8.62
N GLY A 302 5.92 9.63 -7.56
CA GLY A 302 6.96 8.62 -7.68
C GLY A 302 6.55 7.43 -8.54
N ASN A 303 5.33 6.91 -8.34
CA ASN A 303 4.78 5.83 -9.16
C ASN A 303 4.61 6.24 -10.63
N HIS A 304 4.25 7.51 -10.92
CA HIS A 304 4.17 7.98 -12.30
C HIS A 304 5.53 7.98 -13.00
N PHE A 305 6.57 8.45 -12.31
CA PHE A 305 7.94 8.38 -12.85
C PHE A 305 8.39 6.94 -13.08
N LEU A 306 8.24 6.06 -12.07
CA LEU A 306 8.62 4.66 -12.22
C LEU A 306 7.85 3.97 -13.34
N ALA A 307 6.55 4.26 -13.52
CA ALA A 307 5.76 3.68 -14.61
C ALA A 307 6.27 4.09 -15.99
N GLN A 308 6.76 5.34 -16.16
CA GLN A 308 7.38 5.76 -17.42
C GLN A 308 8.71 5.02 -17.67
N MET A 309 9.53 4.85 -16.63
CA MET A 309 10.79 4.10 -16.75
C MET A 309 10.55 2.60 -16.94
N ASP A 310 9.51 2.04 -16.30
CA ASP A 310 9.10 0.64 -16.46
C ASP A 310 8.67 0.34 -17.90
N ASN A 311 7.83 1.21 -18.48
CA ASN A 311 7.44 1.09 -19.89
C ASN A 311 8.65 1.13 -20.84
N ALA A 312 9.65 1.97 -20.55
CA ALA A 312 10.87 2.02 -21.32
C ALA A 312 11.73 0.77 -21.13
N ALA A 313 11.87 0.32 -19.88
CA ALA A 313 12.60 -0.90 -19.55
C ALA A 313 11.96 -2.15 -20.16
N LEU A 314 10.63 -2.25 -20.20
CA LEU A 314 9.88 -3.33 -20.84
C LEU A 314 10.09 -3.35 -22.35
N SER A 315 10.03 -2.18 -23.02
CA SER A 315 10.23 -2.10 -24.48
C SER A 315 11.63 -2.52 -24.91
N LEU A 316 12.64 -2.20 -24.10
CA LEU A 316 14.03 -2.59 -24.35
C LEU A 316 14.34 -4.01 -23.83
N GLY A 317 13.61 -4.46 -22.81
CA GLY A 317 13.86 -5.73 -22.11
C GLY A 317 13.65 -6.96 -22.99
N HIS A 318 12.57 -7.01 -23.78
CA HIS A 318 12.32 -8.15 -24.68
C HIS A 318 13.47 -8.38 -25.66
N ASN A 319 13.96 -7.33 -26.32
CA ASN A 319 15.10 -7.42 -27.22
C ASN A 319 16.35 -7.91 -26.51
N ARG A 320 16.58 -7.46 -25.29
CA ARG A 320 17.71 -7.88 -24.48
C ARG A 320 17.68 -9.38 -24.15
N HIS A 321 16.51 -9.94 -23.90
CA HIS A 321 16.36 -11.37 -23.65
C HIS A 321 16.60 -12.20 -24.91
N TYR A 322 16.12 -11.75 -26.07
CA TYR A 322 16.43 -12.42 -27.35
C TYR A 322 17.93 -12.35 -27.69
N GLU A 323 18.60 -11.25 -27.39
CA GLU A 323 20.04 -11.13 -27.54
C GLU A 323 20.81 -12.02 -26.55
N ALA A 324 20.32 -12.18 -25.32
CA ALA A 324 20.88 -13.09 -24.34
C ALA A 324 20.69 -14.54 -24.76
N ASP A 325 19.53 -14.90 -25.32
CA ASP A 325 19.26 -16.19 -25.92
C ASP A 325 20.22 -16.49 -27.09
N ALA A 326 20.41 -15.53 -28.00
CA ALA A 326 21.33 -15.68 -29.09
C ALA A 326 22.78 -15.85 -28.63
N ALA A 327 23.22 -15.13 -27.59
CA ALA A 327 24.53 -15.27 -26.98
C ALA A 327 24.69 -16.64 -26.29
N ALA A 328 23.70 -17.09 -25.52
CA ALA A 328 23.70 -18.43 -24.90
C ALA A 328 23.71 -19.55 -25.95
N ALA A 329 23.02 -19.36 -27.06
CA ALA A 329 22.99 -20.32 -28.16
C ALA A 329 24.36 -20.46 -28.86
N THR A 330 25.23 -19.45 -28.82
CA THR A 330 26.62 -19.61 -29.32
C THR A 330 27.45 -20.57 -28.45
N LEU A 331 27.08 -20.70 -27.15
CA LEU A 331 27.77 -21.61 -26.22
C LEU A 331 27.32 -23.07 -26.39
N THR A 332 26.01 -23.31 -26.59
CA THR A 332 25.44 -24.67 -26.51
C THR A 332 24.62 -25.09 -27.74
N GLY A 333 24.36 -24.18 -28.65
CA GLY A 333 23.48 -24.36 -29.82
C GLY A 333 22.04 -23.99 -29.57
N ASN A 334 21.34 -23.54 -30.64
CA ASN A 334 19.94 -23.09 -30.60
C ASN A 334 19.01 -24.21 -30.09
N THR A 335 19.22 -25.44 -30.54
CA THR A 335 18.36 -26.59 -30.20
C THR A 335 18.45 -26.93 -28.71
N THR A 336 19.69 -26.89 -28.14
CA THR A 336 19.91 -27.17 -26.72
C THR A 336 19.23 -26.12 -25.84
N LEU A 337 19.38 -24.82 -26.16
CA LEU A 337 18.72 -23.76 -25.44
C LEU A 337 17.18 -23.86 -25.57
N ALA A 338 16.67 -24.11 -26.78
CA ALA A 338 15.24 -24.30 -27.00
C ALA A 338 14.67 -25.49 -26.19
N SER A 339 15.42 -26.63 -26.16
CA SER A 339 15.12 -27.79 -25.32
C SER A 339 15.05 -27.42 -23.84
N ALA A 340 16.03 -26.71 -23.33
CA ALA A 340 16.12 -26.29 -21.95
C ALA A 340 14.95 -25.38 -21.55
N LEU A 341 14.63 -24.36 -22.37
CA LEU A 341 13.52 -23.44 -22.15
C LEU A 341 12.17 -24.16 -22.12
N LEU A 342 11.93 -25.03 -23.09
CA LEU A 342 10.69 -25.79 -23.17
C LEU A 342 10.58 -26.78 -22.01
N ARG A 343 11.69 -27.44 -21.65
CA ARG A 343 11.73 -28.36 -20.52
C ARG A 343 11.45 -27.66 -19.20
N MET A 344 12.02 -26.49 -18.96
CA MET A 344 11.73 -25.68 -17.78
C MET A 344 10.26 -25.25 -17.73
N ALA A 345 9.64 -24.91 -18.88
CA ALA A 345 8.24 -24.53 -18.93
C ALA A 345 7.32 -25.70 -18.55
N VAL A 346 7.63 -26.93 -19.03
CA VAL A 346 6.87 -28.16 -18.72
C VAL A 346 7.08 -28.61 -17.27
N LEU A 347 8.31 -28.57 -16.76
CA LEU A 347 8.66 -29.02 -15.41
C LEU A 347 8.23 -28.02 -14.33
N GLY A 348 8.28 -26.71 -14.63
CA GLY A 348 8.13 -25.64 -13.64
C GLY A 348 6.89 -25.76 -12.75
N PRO A 349 5.69 -25.84 -13.31
CA PRO A 349 4.47 -26.00 -12.52
C PRO A 349 4.47 -27.26 -11.65
N GLN A 350 5.04 -28.36 -12.15
CA GLN A 350 5.07 -29.64 -11.46
C GLN A 350 6.06 -29.65 -10.31
N VAL A 351 7.30 -29.14 -10.53
CA VAL A 351 8.31 -28.98 -9.48
C VAL A 351 7.77 -28.10 -8.37
N LYS A 352 7.17 -26.95 -8.71
CA LYS A 352 6.56 -26.04 -7.74
C LYS A 352 5.49 -26.74 -6.90
N THR A 353 4.54 -27.39 -7.53
CA THR A 353 3.43 -28.07 -6.83
C THR A 353 3.96 -29.19 -5.91
N LEU A 354 4.93 -29.96 -6.35
CA LEU A 354 5.51 -31.03 -5.53
C LEU A 354 6.27 -30.46 -4.32
N LEU A 355 7.12 -29.46 -4.53
CA LEU A 355 7.84 -28.80 -3.43
C LEU A 355 6.88 -28.20 -2.40
N GLU A 356 5.80 -27.54 -2.84
CA GLU A 356 4.77 -27.00 -1.95
C GLU A 356 4.06 -28.13 -1.19
N THR A 357 3.68 -29.21 -1.88
CA THR A 357 3.01 -30.37 -1.25
C THR A 357 3.89 -31.04 -0.20
N TYR A 358 5.16 -31.31 -0.54
CA TYR A 358 6.08 -31.94 0.41
C TYR A 358 6.50 -30.98 1.54
N LEU A 359 6.58 -29.67 1.29
CA LEU A 359 6.77 -28.67 2.32
C LEU A 359 5.63 -28.70 3.35
N ASP A 360 4.39 -28.72 2.88
CA ASP A 360 3.22 -28.76 3.76
C ASP A 360 3.15 -30.07 4.57
N LEU A 361 3.46 -31.21 3.96
CA LEU A 361 3.53 -32.50 4.67
C LEU A 361 4.62 -32.50 5.75
N ASN A 362 5.81 -31.98 5.45
CA ASN A 362 6.94 -31.95 6.38
C ASN A 362 6.77 -30.92 7.51
N LYS A 363 6.07 -29.81 7.28
CA LYS A 363 5.68 -28.90 8.37
C LYS A 363 4.91 -29.61 9.48
N HIS A 364 4.02 -30.53 9.12
CA HIS A 364 3.22 -31.30 10.08
C HIS A 364 4.03 -32.41 10.79
N ASN A 365 5.16 -32.82 10.23
CA ASN A 365 6.04 -33.87 10.77
C ASN A 365 7.25 -33.33 11.54
N TRP A 366 7.39 -32.01 11.65
CA TRP A 366 8.48 -31.38 12.39
C TRP A 366 8.69 -31.98 13.80
N PRO A 367 9.93 -32.26 14.27
CA PRO A 367 11.21 -31.94 13.63
C PRO A 367 11.78 -33.03 12.70
N ALA A 368 11.07 -34.11 12.44
CA ALA A 368 11.49 -35.19 11.56
C ALA A 368 11.26 -34.80 10.09
N VAL A 369 12.19 -34.02 9.51
CA VAL A 369 12.10 -33.54 8.13
C VAL A 369 12.70 -34.55 7.17
N GLU A 370 11.93 -34.93 6.14
CA GLU A 370 12.42 -35.70 5.01
C GLU A 370 13.01 -34.78 3.93
N ASP A 371 13.79 -35.34 3.02
CA ASP A 371 14.37 -34.60 1.90
C ASP A 371 13.31 -34.28 0.84
N ILE A 372 12.68 -33.10 0.97
CA ILE A 372 11.62 -32.64 0.06
C ILE A 372 12.13 -32.40 -1.37
N ALA A 373 13.41 -32.02 -1.53
CA ALA A 373 14.01 -31.84 -2.84
C ALA A 373 14.11 -33.17 -3.57
N TRP A 374 14.63 -34.17 -2.87
CA TRP A 374 14.81 -35.51 -3.44
C TRP A 374 13.49 -36.22 -3.71
N GLN A 375 12.51 -36.06 -2.80
CA GLN A 375 11.14 -36.57 -3.01
C GLN A 375 10.51 -35.96 -4.27
N ALA A 376 10.63 -34.65 -4.47
CA ALA A 376 10.08 -33.98 -5.65
C ALA A 376 10.76 -34.47 -6.95
N ILE A 377 12.09 -34.64 -6.95
CA ILE A 377 12.82 -35.15 -8.10
C ILE A 377 12.42 -36.62 -8.42
N THR A 378 12.28 -37.45 -7.39
CA THR A 378 11.93 -38.87 -7.56
C THR A 378 10.50 -39.03 -8.04
N GLU A 379 9.57 -38.25 -7.53
CA GLU A 379 8.17 -38.30 -7.96
C GLU A 379 8.01 -37.92 -9.44
N LEU A 380 8.81 -36.96 -9.93
CA LEU A 380 8.75 -36.51 -11.33
C LEU A 380 9.13 -37.59 -12.34
N GLN A 381 9.93 -38.60 -11.95
CA GLN A 381 10.26 -39.72 -12.85
C GLN A 381 9.04 -40.57 -13.22
N HIS A 382 8.03 -40.63 -12.32
CA HIS A 382 6.80 -41.42 -12.50
C HIS A 382 5.68 -40.62 -13.17
N ARG A 383 5.87 -39.31 -13.41
CA ARG A 383 4.89 -38.45 -14.05
C ARG A 383 5.09 -38.36 -15.55
N GLU A 384 4.00 -38.48 -16.29
CA GLU A 384 3.99 -38.21 -17.71
C GLU A 384 4.07 -36.68 -17.94
N LEU A 385 5.15 -36.24 -18.56
CA LEU A 385 5.38 -34.84 -18.90
C LEU A 385 4.68 -34.53 -20.22
N LYS A 386 3.71 -33.60 -20.20
CA LYS A 386 2.96 -33.17 -21.39
C LYS A 386 3.08 -31.66 -21.56
N LEU A 387 3.35 -31.24 -22.79
CA LEU A 387 3.34 -29.83 -23.16
C LEU A 387 1.89 -29.36 -23.31
N SER A 388 1.57 -28.24 -22.67
CA SER A 388 0.31 -27.54 -22.85
C SER A 388 0.50 -26.23 -23.63
N ASN A 389 -0.59 -25.72 -24.24
CA ASN A 389 -0.55 -24.40 -24.87
C ASN A 389 -0.21 -23.28 -23.86
N HIS A 390 -0.57 -23.49 -22.60
CA HIS A 390 -0.25 -22.56 -21.51
C HIS A 390 1.25 -22.41 -21.31
N ASP A 391 2.04 -23.48 -21.44
CA ASP A 391 3.49 -23.47 -21.27
C ASP A 391 4.21 -22.66 -22.37
N LEU A 392 3.61 -22.57 -23.55
CA LEU A 392 4.14 -21.78 -24.67
C LEU A 392 3.77 -20.30 -24.59
N ILE A 393 2.55 -20.00 -24.11
CA ILE A 393 2.04 -18.62 -24.03
C ILE A 393 2.64 -17.88 -22.84
N ASN A 394 2.94 -18.60 -21.76
CA ASN A 394 3.49 -17.98 -20.56
C ASN A 394 5.01 -17.83 -20.61
N ALA A 395 5.46 -16.80 -19.94
CA ALA A 395 6.87 -16.60 -19.64
C ALA A 395 7.30 -17.50 -18.45
N LEU A 396 8.55 -17.93 -18.46
CA LEU A 396 9.17 -18.53 -17.28
C LEU A 396 9.21 -17.51 -16.13
N PRO A 397 8.98 -17.92 -14.88
CA PRO A 397 9.07 -17.01 -13.76
C PRO A 397 10.51 -16.52 -13.59
N HIS A 398 10.67 -15.19 -13.58
CA HIS A 398 11.96 -14.56 -13.34
C HIS A 398 11.80 -13.47 -12.27
N PRO A 399 12.68 -13.41 -11.27
CA PRO A 399 12.47 -12.54 -10.12
C PRO A 399 12.74 -11.06 -10.38
N THR A 400 13.49 -10.70 -11.42
CA THR A 400 13.88 -9.32 -11.68
C THR A 400 13.17 -8.68 -12.87
N HIS A 401 12.76 -9.47 -13.88
CA HIS A 401 12.11 -8.93 -15.09
C HIS A 401 11.06 -9.89 -15.64
N PRO A 402 10.04 -9.40 -16.33
CA PRO A 402 9.17 -10.24 -17.13
C PRO A 402 9.94 -10.73 -18.37
N LEU A 403 10.06 -12.04 -18.51
CA LEU A 403 10.62 -12.68 -19.70
C LEU A 403 9.60 -12.68 -20.85
N PRO A 404 10.04 -12.75 -22.12
CA PRO A 404 9.15 -13.07 -23.23
C PRO A 404 8.53 -14.46 -23.07
N ALA A 405 7.36 -14.68 -23.68
CA ALA A 405 6.72 -15.99 -23.70
C ALA A 405 7.65 -17.07 -24.26
N THR A 406 7.61 -18.28 -23.68
CA THR A 406 8.49 -19.37 -24.08
C THR A 406 8.41 -19.66 -25.59
N GLY A 407 7.18 -19.68 -26.16
CA GLY A 407 6.99 -19.89 -27.59
C GLY A 407 7.59 -18.79 -28.47
N GLU A 408 7.61 -17.54 -28.01
CA GLU A 408 8.25 -16.43 -28.73
C GLU A 408 9.78 -16.56 -28.72
N ARG A 409 10.37 -17.00 -27.61
CA ARG A 409 11.80 -17.27 -27.48
C ARG A 409 12.24 -18.41 -28.42
N LEU A 410 11.48 -19.52 -28.47
CA LEU A 410 11.75 -20.61 -29.41
C LEU A 410 11.67 -20.14 -30.86
N LYS A 411 10.66 -19.33 -31.21
CA LYS A 411 10.51 -18.75 -32.54
C LYS A 411 11.69 -17.84 -32.90
N ALA A 412 12.17 -17.02 -31.95
CA ALA A 412 13.34 -16.15 -32.16
C ALA A 412 14.62 -16.94 -32.37
N LEU A 413 14.77 -18.11 -31.73
CA LEU A 413 15.89 -19.06 -31.93
C LEU A 413 15.79 -19.84 -33.25
N GLY A 414 14.64 -19.73 -33.97
CA GLY A 414 14.41 -20.45 -35.23
C GLY A 414 14.22 -21.97 -35.04
N VAL A 415 13.83 -22.43 -33.84
CA VAL A 415 13.68 -23.86 -33.52
C VAL A 415 12.19 -24.18 -33.41
N PRO A 416 11.67 -25.08 -34.27
CA PRO A 416 10.29 -25.57 -34.17
C PRO A 416 10.11 -26.37 -32.87
N VAL A 417 8.93 -26.20 -32.24
CA VAL A 417 8.59 -26.92 -30.98
C VAL A 417 8.71 -28.44 -31.14
N GLN A 418 8.32 -28.96 -32.30
CA GLN A 418 8.34 -30.39 -32.60
C GLN A 418 9.75 -31.00 -32.53
N ASP A 419 10.78 -30.22 -32.89
CA ASP A 419 12.16 -30.70 -32.93
C ASP A 419 12.74 -30.92 -31.52
N VAL A 420 12.20 -30.21 -30.51
CA VAL A 420 12.67 -30.27 -29.12
C VAL A 420 11.66 -30.91 -28.16
N LEU A 421 10.45 -31.26 -28.64
CA LEU A 421 9.39 -31.78 -27.81
C LEU A 421 9.78 -33.07 -27.08
N ALA A 422 10.40 -34.03 -27.77
CA ALA A 422 10.82 -35.30 -27.19
C ALA A 422 11.87 -35.11 -26.08
N SER A 423 12.81 -34.19 -26.27
CA SER A 423 13.83 -33.89 -25.25
C SER A 423 13.23 -33.10 -24.08
N ALA A 424 12.30 -32.19 -24.32
CA ALA A 424 11.65 -31.42 -23.29
C ALA A 424 10.72 -32.25 -22.38
N THR A 425 10.07 -33.26 -22.94
CA THR A 425 9.13 -34.15 -22.22
C THR A 425 9.76 -35.45 -21.75
N ARG A 426 11.09 -35.64 -21.93
CA ARG A 426 11.77 -36.85 -21.48
C ARG A 426 11.66 -37.06 -19.98
N SER A 427 11.44 -38.29 -19.54
CA SER A 427 11.55 -38.68 -18.14
C SER A 427 13.00 -38.70 -17.70
N THR A 428 13.29 -38.33 -16.46
CA THR A 428 14.63 -38.39 -15.85
C THR A 428 14.60 -39.42 -14.74
N SER A 429 15.31 -40.52 -14.89
CA SER A 429 15.38 -41.56 -13.86
C SER A 429 16.25 -41.13 -12.68
N THR A 430 16.01 -41.72 -11.50
CA THR A 430 16.78 -41.43 -10.27
C THR A 430 18.29 -41.58 -10.43
N PRO A 431 18.83 -42.63 -11.06
CA PRO A 431 20.28 -42.73 -11.29
C PRO A 431 20.82 -41.59 -12.15
N VAL A 432 20.08 -41.13 -13.15
CA VAL A 432 20.51 -40.02 -14.01
C VAL A 432 20.46 -38.70 -13.23
N ALA A 433 19.46 -38.49 -12.41
CA ALA A 433 19.36 -37.30 -11.55
C ALA A 433 20.48 -37.25 -10.50
N ASN A 434 20.82 -38.38 -9.86
CA ASN A 434 21.98 -38.51 -8.97
C ASN A 434 23.28 -38.15 -9.68
N ALA A 435 23.56 -38.81 -10.81
CA ALA A 435 24.78 -38.55 -11.57
C ALA A 435 24.90 -37.09 -12.04
N ALA A 436 23.75 -36.43 -12.34
CA ALA A 436 23.72 -35.02 -12.69
C ALA A 436 24.10 -34.12 -11.49
N LEU A 437 23.59 -34.42 -10.29
CA LEU A 437 23.92 -33.65 -9.08
C LEU A 437 25.37 -33.92 -8.62
N ASP A 438 25.83 -35.17 -8.67
CA ASP A 438 27.21 -35.55 -8.31
C ASP A 438 28.25 -34.94 -9.26
N ALA A 439 27.85 -34.60 -10.49
CA ALA A 439 28.70 -33.87 -11.42
C ALA A 439 28.94 -32.40 -11.01
N TRP A 440 28.05 -31.82 -10.19
CA TRP A 440 28.13 -30.44 -9.73
C TRP A 440 28.69 -30.32 -8.32
N PHE A 441 28.29 -31.23 -7.42
CA PHE A 441 28.54 -31.13 -5.97
C PHE A 441 29.30 -32.39 -5.48
N SER A 442 30.24 -32.18 -4.58
CA SER A 442 30.98 -33.29 -3.95
C SER A 442 30.09 -34.14 -3.03
N ASP A 443 29.05 -33.55 -2.44
CA ASP A 443 28.05 -34.21 -1.59
C ASP A 443 26.65 -33.62 -1.84
N ALA A 444 26.06 -34.01 -2.97
CA ALA A 444 24.78 -33.52 -3.42
C ALA A 444 23.61 -33.90 -2.49
N LEU A 445 23.64 -35.11 -1.91
CA LEU A 445 22.56 -35.59 -1.05
C LEU A 445 22.53 -34.84 0.27
N THR A 446 23.66 -34.54 0.87
CA THR A 446 23.72 -33.70 2.07
C THR A 446 23.22 -32.30 1.79
N LEU A 447 23.56 -31.70 0.65
CA LEU A 447 23.06 -30.39 0.24
C LEU A 447 21.53 -30.40 0.05
N CYS A 448 20.98 -31.43 -0.63
CA CYS A 448 19.52 -31.59 -0.80
C CYS A 448 18.81 -31.63 0.55
N ARG A 449 19.34 -32.44 1.48
CA ARG A 449 18.77 -32.59 2.82
C ARG A 449 18.88 -31.30 3.64
N GLN A 450 20.01 -30.62 3.61
CA GLN A 450 20.21 -29.37 4.33
C GLN A 450 19.23 -28.29 3.83
N LEU A 451 19.14 -28.07 2.52
CA LEU A 451 18.19 -27.11 1.94
C LEU A 451 16.73 -27.47 2.27
N SER A 452 16.40 -28.77 2.31
CA SER A 452 15.08 -29.25 2.69
C SER A 452 14.77 -28.93 4.15
N VAL A 453 15.69 -29.24 5.09
CA VAL A 453 15.54 -28.95 6.51
C VAL A 453 15.41 -27.45 6.75
N GLU A 454 16.29 -26.65 6.17
CA GLU A 454 16.26 -25.18 6.31
C GLU A 454 14.97 -24.59 5.76
N ARG A 455 14.49 -25.08 4.62
CA ARG A 455 13.23 -24.59 4.01
C ARG A 455 12.02 -24.93 4.86
N VAL A 456 11.95 -26.15 5.42
CA VAL A 456 10.87 -26.57 6.31
C VAL A 456 10.93 -25.80 7.62
N THR A 457 12.13 -25.66 8.23
CA THR A 457 12.31 -24.87 9.46
C THR A 457 11.85 -23.44 9.28
N ALA A 458 12.30 -22.77 8.21
CA ALA A 458 11.88 -21.41 7.92
C ALA A 458 10.35 -21.27 7.73
N ALA A 459 9.72 -22.28 7.12
CA ALA A 459 8.27 -22.28 6.95
C ALA A 459 7.53 -22.52 8.27
N VAL A 460 8.03 -23.38 9.14
CA VAL A 460 7.47 -23.61 10.48
C VAL A 460 7.63 -22.37 11.36
N ASP A 461 8.81 -21.74 11.34
CA ASP A 461 9.07 -20.51 12.10
C ASP A 461 8.13 -19.38 11.64
N GLN A 462 7.93 -19.23 10.34
CA GLN A 462 7.00 -18.25 9.79
C GLN A 462 5.55 -18.53 10.20
N ASP A 463 5.11 -19.79 10.14
CA ASP A 463 3.76 -20.18 10.56
C ASP A 463 3.59 -19.97 12.10
N THR A 464 4.64 -20.24 12.88
CA THR A 464 4.65 -20.03 14.34
C THR A 464 4.56 -18.54 14.67
N GLN A 465 5.41 -17.71 14.06
CA GLN A 465 5.36 -16.25 14.25
C GLN A 465 3.99 -15.68 13.87
N TYR A 466 3.45 -16.11 12.73
CA TYR A 466 2.12 -15.70 12.31
C TYR A 466 1.02 -16.12 13.30
N THR A 467 1.13 -17.32 13.86
CA THR A 467 0.18 -17.82 14.88
C THR A 467 0.31 -17.02 16.18
N GLU A 468 1.54 -16.74 16.65
CA GLU A 468 1.79 -15.89 17.81
C GLU A 468 1.26 -14.45 17.62
N GLU A 469 1.42 -13.88 16.43
CA GLU A 469 0.83 -12.58 16.08
C GLU A 469 -0.70 -12.63 16.14
N LEU A 470 -1.32 -13.69 15.59
CA LEU A 470 -2.76 -13.88 15.67
C LEU A 470 -3.25 -14.08 17.12
N GLU A 471 -2.55 -14.85 17.92
CA GLU A 471 -2.86 -15.05 19.35
C GLU A 471 -2.75 -13.73 20.13
N THR A 472 -1.71 -12.95 19.86
CA THR A 472 -1.52 -11.62 20.45
C THR A 472 -2.67 -10.69 20.08
N LEU A 473 -3.05 -10.63 18.80
CA LEU A 473 -4.19 -9.85 18.33
C LEU A 473 -5.52 -10.35 18.92
N ALA A 474 -5.71 -11.67 18.98
CA ALA A 474 -6.92 -12.28 19.51
C ALA A 474 -7.11 -12.01 21.00
N SER A 475 -6.01 -11.94 21.77
CA SER A 475 -5.99 -11.66 23.22
C SER A 475 -5.92 -10.16 23.55
N ALA A 476 -5.59 -9.30 22.59
CA ALA A 476 -5.48 -7.85 22.80
C ALA A 476 -6.78 -7.21 23.32
N VAL A 477 -7.92 -7.89 23.11
CA VAL A 477 -9.24 -7.37 23.47
C VAL A 477 -10.02 -8.41 24.25
N GLU A 478 -10.20 -8.15 25.54
CA GLU A 478 -11.04 -8.94 26.46
C GLU A 478 -12.17 -8.07 27.02
N GLY A 479 -13.36 -8.66 27.12
CA GLY A 479 -14.52 -8.00 27.71
C GLY A 479 -15.41 -7.23 26.73
N GLU A 480 -16.30 -6.43 27.29
CA GLU A 480 -17.22 -5.58 26.53
C GLU A 480 -17.11 -4.13 27.01
N PHE A 481 -17.35 -3.19 26.12
CA PHE A 481 -17.47 -1.79 26.49
C PHE A 481 -18.72 -1.15 25.89
N THR A 482 -19.17 -0.09 26.54
CA THR A 482 -20.34 0.67 26.10
C THR A 482 -19.96 2.13 25.87
N LEU A 483 -20.35 2.61 24.67
CA LEU A 483 -20.22 4.01 24.32
C LEU A 483 -21.54 4.72 24.54
N HIS A 484 -21.51 5.78 25.34
CA HIS A 484 -22.66 6.65 25.61
C HIS A 484 -22.51 7.98 24.89
N GLU A 485 -23.65 8.63 24.55
CA GLU A 485 -23.60 9.95 23.95
C GLU A 485 -23.49 11.03 25.03
N GLY A 486 -22.44 11.85 25.02
CA GLY A 486 -22.13 12.85 26.03
C GLY A 486 -22.84 14.21 25.86
N ALA A 487 -24.05 14.24 25.33
CA ALA A 487 -24.75 15.49 24.99
C ALA A 487 -25.55 16.16 26.13
N ARG A 488 -25.53 15.61 27.37
CA ARG A 488 -26.38 16.05 28.48
C ARG A 488 -26.18 17.52 28.85
N PHE A 489 -24.92 17.94 29.01
CA PHE A 489 -24.60 19.33 29.39
C PHE A 489 -25.06 20.32 28.32
N ARG A 490 -24.82 20.04 27.04
CA ARG A 490 -25.29 20.87 25.93
C ARG A 490 -26.81 20.95 25.87
N GLY A 491 -27.49 19.82 26.12
CA GLY A 491 -28.95 19.79 26.22
C GLY A 491 -29.49 20.69 27.37
N ILE A 492 -28.84 20.63 28.54
CA ILE A 492 -29.18 21.48 29.68
C ILE A 492 -28.99 22.97 29.35
N VAL A 493 -27.85 23.33 28.73
CA VAL A 493 -27.57 24.71 28.31
C VAL A 493 -28.62 25.24 27.32
N ILE A 494 -28.98 24.43 26.32
CA ILE A 494 -30.01 24.80 25.33
C ILE A 494 -31.37 25.03 26.02
N VAL A 495 -31.78 24.15 26.92
CA VAL A 495 -33.02 24.29 27.66
C VAL A 495 -32.96 25.51 28.59
N ALA A 496 -31.84 25.73 29.28
CA ALA A 496 -31.65 26.88 30.18
C ALA A 496 -31.69 28.22 29.44
N ILE A 497 -31.36 28.28 28.17
CA ILE A 497 -31.50 29.47 27.31
C ILE A 497 -32.93 29.55 26.73
N ALA A 498 -33.43 28.46 26.19
CA ALA A 498 -34.72 28.45 25.49
C ALA A 498 -35.89 28.65 26.42
N LEU A 499 -35.84 28.18 27.66
CA LEU A 499 -36.91 28.29 28.64
C LEU A 499 -37.19 29.75 29.05
N PRO A 500 -36.20 30.58 29.47
CA PRO A 500 -36.39 31.98 29.74
C PRO A 500 -36.85 32.77 28.51
N CYS A 501 -36.35 32.45 27.31
CA CYS A 501 -36.81 33.06 26.06
C CYS A 501 -38.29 32.77 25.80
N ALA A 502 -38.72 31.53 25.97
CA ALA A 502 -40.11 31.13 25.82
C ALA A 502 -41.01 31.82 26.87
N ALA A 503 -40.57 31.90 28.14
CA ALA A 503 -41.27 32.58 29.20
C ALA A 503 -41.42 34.09 28.94
N LEU A 504 -40.36 34.75 28.45
CA LEU A 504 -40.39 36.16 28.07
C LEU A 504 -41.37 36.41 26.91
N LEU A 505 -41.34 35.55 25.89
CA LEU A 505 -42.26 35.63 24.76
C LEU A 505 -43.70 35.44 25.18
N LEU A 506 -43.97 34.49 26.08
CA LEU A 506 -45.31 34.29 26.64
C LEU A 506 -45.79 35.52 27.45
N PHE A 507 -44.89 36.11 28.25
CA PHE A 507 -45.16 37.33 29.00
C PHE A 507 -45.49 38.53 28.07
N LEU A 508 -44.70 38.69 26.98
CA LEU A 508 -44.96 39.72 25.98
C LEU A 508 -46.32 39.50 25.26
N LEU A 509 -46.71 38.27 25.00
CA LEU A 509 -47.99 37.90 24.43
C LEU A 509 -49.16 38.28 25.38
N MET A 510 -48.99 37.98 26.67
CA MET A 510 -50.00 38.39 27.69
C MET A 510 -50.15 39.91 27.77
N LEU A 511 -49.00 40.64 27.72
CA LEU A 511 -49.06 42.12 27.70
C LEU A 511 -49.75 42.66 26.45
N ASN A 512 -49.60 42.06 25.31
CA ASN A 512 -50.25 42.44 24.07
C ASN A 512 -51.76 42.12 24.12
N GLY A 513 -52.16 41.04 24.78
CA GLY A 513 -53.55 40.67 25.02
C GLY A 513 -54.28 41.67 25.96
N LEU A 514 -53.56 42.27 26.93
CA LEU A 514 -54.07 43.29 27.83
C LEU A 514 -54.16 44.70 27.19
N ALA A 515 -53.39 44.99 26.13
CA ALA A 515 -53.31 46.23 25.38
C ALA A 515 -53.22 46.00 23.88
N PRO A 516 -54.26 45.58 23.17
CA PRO A 516 -54.25 45.28 21.75
C PRO A 516 -53.82 46.50 20.91
N GLY A 517 -52.96 46.24 19.88
CA GLY A 517 -52.45 47.26 18.96
C GLY A 517 -51.13 47.91 19.36
N ARG A 518 -50.45 47.43 20.41
CA ARG A 518 -49.18 47.96 20.88
C ARG A 518 -47.99 47.50 20.04
N PHE A 519 -48.15 46.44 19.28
CA PHE A 519 -47.11 45.91 18.39
C PHE A 519 -47.50 46.08 16.91
N SER A 520 -46.55 46.54 16.06
CA SER A 520 -46.73 46.58 14.61
C SER A 520 -46.74 45.17 14.04
N GLU A 521 -47.31 45.00 12.83
CA GLU A 521 -47.39 43.69 12.15
C GLU A 521 -46.03 42.99 12.00
N ASP A 522 -44.97 43.77 11.70
CA ASP A 522 -43.60 43.25 11.59
C ASP A 522 -43.09 42.67 12.93
N LYS A 523 -43.46 43.30 14.06
CA LYS A 523 -43.08 42.81 15.40
C LYS A 523 -43.85 41.54 15.77
N VAL A 524 -45.08 41.39 15.29
CA VAL A 524 -45.87 40.17 15.48
C VAL A 524 -45.27 39.00 14.73
N MET A 525 -44.82 39.22 13.50
CA MET A 525 -44.12 38.19 12.74
C MET A 525 -42.79 37.78 13.40
N ALA A 526 -41.97 38.73 13.81
CA ALA A 526 -40.72 38.46 14.54
C ALA A 526 -40.97 37.69 15.85
N PHE A 527 -42.07 38.00 16.56
CA PHE A 527 -42.49 37.26 17.75
C PHE A 527 -42.77 35.78 17.45
N TRP A 528 -43.53 35.46 16.40
CA TRP A 528 -43.85 34.07 16.06
C TRP A 528 -42.62 33.29 15.60
N VAL A 529 -41.68 33.91 14.89
CA VAL A 529 -40.40 33.32 14.53
C VAL A 529 -39.56 33.00 15.79
N ALA A 530 -39.48 33.95 16.72
CA ALA A 530 -38.76 33.75 17.98
C ALA A 530 -39.40 32.65 18.86
N ALA A 531 -40.73 32.60 18.91
CA ALA A 531 -41.46 31.56 19.62
C ALA A 531 -41.21 30.16 19.02
N GLY A 532 -41.22 30.09 17.69
CA GLY A 532 -40.87 28.85 16.98
C GLY A 532 -39.44 28.38 17.28
N LEU A 533 -38.46 29.29 17.29
CA LEU A 533 -37.07 28.98 17.63
C LEU A 533 -36.90 28.54 19.08
N ALA A 534 -37.60 29.18 20.03
CA ALA A 534 -37.59 28.79 21.45
C ALA A 534 -38.20 27.39 21.65
N CYS A 535 -39.32 27.08 20.99
CA CYS A 535 -39.93 25.75 21.02
C CYS A 535 -39.01 24.68 20.41
N LEU A 536 -38.40 24.98 19.28
CA LEU A 536 -37.40 24.09 18.66
C LEU A 536 -36.20 23.84 19.59
N GLY A 537 -35.71 24.89 20.27
CA GLY A 537 -34.65 24.80 21.26
C GLY A 537 -35.03 23.89 22.43
N LEU A 538 -36.25 24.05 23.00
CA LEU A 538 -36.74 23.19 24.08
C LEU A 538 -36.84 21.71 23.65
N VAL A 539 -37.41 21.45 22.48
CA VAL A 539 -37.55 20.09 21.93
C VAL A 539 -36.19 19.47 21.67
N TRP A 540 -35.28 20.23 21.07
CA TRP A 540 -33.93 19.76 20.80
C TRP A 540 -33.12 19.50 22.07
N GLY A 541 -33.15 20.43 23.03
CA GLY A 541 -32.46 20.28 24.30
C GLY A 541 -33.00 19.09 25.13
N ALA A 542 -34.32 18.93 25.18
CA ALA A 542 -34.95 17.78 25.84
C ALA A 542 -34.55 16.46 25.18
N ARG A 543 -34.44 16.44 23.84
CA ARG A 543 -33.94 15.27 23.10
C ARG A 543 -32.50 14.90 23.48
N LEU A 544 -31.61 15.89 23.57
CA LEU A 544 -30.20 15.65 23.94
C LEU A 544 -30.07 15.15 25.37
N ILE A 545 -30.84 15.73 26.32
CA ILE A 545 -30.86 15.27 27.73
C ILE A 545 -31.34 13.80 27.81
N LYS A 546 -32.38 13.45 27.05
CA LYS A 546 -32.94 12.10 27.04
C LYS A 546 -32.01 11.05 26.41
N ARG A 547 -31.25 11.46 25.37
CA ARG A 547 -30.29 10.54 24.69
C ARG A 547 -29.07 10.23 25.49
N SER A 548 -28.57 11.18 26.28
CA SER A 548 -27.26 11.11 26.92
C SER A 548 -27.07 9.90 27.85
N PRO A 549 -28.02 9.44 28.66
CA PRO A 549 -27.83 8.26 29.50
C PRO A 549 -27.98 6.93 28.76
N LEU A 550 -28.43 6.98 27.49
CA LEU A 550 -28.65 5.76 26.71
C LEU A 550 -27.35 5.32 26.01
N THR A 551 -27.14 4.02 25.97
CA THR A 551 -26.03 3.42 25.23
C THR A 551 -26.17 3.73 23.74
N ALA A 552 -25.17 4.35 23.15
CA ALA A 552 -25.15 4.63 21.72
C ALA A 552 -24.66 3.42 20.91
N LEU A 553 -23.64 2.75 21.43
CA LEU A 553 -23.03 1.56 20.87
C LEU A 553 -22.45 0.69 21.99
N ARG A 554 -22.80 -0.59 22.01
CA ARG A 554 -22.14 -1.60 22.85
C ARG A 554 -21.34 -2.52 21.97
N VAL A 555 -20.10 -2.74 22.33
CA VAL A 555 -19.15 -3.58 21.60
C VAL A 555 -18.78 -4.77 22.47
N THR A 556 -18.93 -5.94 21.92
CA THR A 556 -18.47 -7.20 22.51
C THR A 556 -17.43 -7.82 21.58
N PRO A 557 -16.66 -8.80 21.99
CA PRO A 557 -15.65 -9.42 21.15
C PRO A 557 -16.13 -9.91 19.77
N ASP A 558 -17.41 -10.25 19.64
CA ASP A 558 -17.96 -10.84 18.41
C ASP A 558 -19.06 -10.01 17.74
N HIS A 559 -19.65 -9.04 18.46
CA HIS A 559 -20.82 -8.31 17.97
C HIS A 559 -20.83 -6.84 18.34
N LEU A 560 -21.38 -6.01 17.41
CA LEU A 560 -21.78 -4.64 17.68
C LEU A 560 -23.29 -4.55 17.90
N PHE A 561 -23.71 -3.89 18.99
CA PHE A 561 -25.11 -3.70 19.36
C PHE A 561 -25.52 -2.24 19.20
N TYR A 562 -26.54 -2.01 18.40
CA TYR A 562 -27.17 -0.70 18.21
C TYR A 562 -28.64 -0.78 18.61
N ASN A 563 -29.15 0.25 19.27
CA ASN A 563 -30.52 0.24 19.84
C ASN A 563 -31.63 -0.01 18.80
N ASN A 564 -31.44 0.38 17.56
CA ASN A 564 -32.45 0.24 16.53
C ASN A 564 -32.21 -0.93 15.58
N LEU A 565 -31.16 -1.72 15.72
CA LEU A 565 -30.99 -2.96 14.97
C LEU A 565 -31.83 -4.07 15.60
N ALA A 566 -32.42 -4.91 14.77
CA ALA A 566 -33.24 -6.04 15.22
C ALA A 566 -32.39 -7.17 15.79
N GLN A 567 -31.15 -7.32 15.28
CA GLN A 567 -30.16 -8.31 15.70
C GLN A 567 -28.80 -7.64 15.85
N PRO A 568 -27.92 -8.15 16.73
CA PRO A 568 -26.53 -7.71 16.82
C PRO A 568 -25.84 -7.84 15.46
N LEU A 569 -24.95 -6.91 15.15
CA LEU A 569 -24.15 -6.97 13.94
C LEU A 569 -22.89 -7.79 14.26
N PRO A 570 -22.65 -8.94 13.59
CA PRO A 570 -21.42 -9.69 13.76
C PRO A 570 -20.21 -8.87 13.28
N ILE A 571 -19.12 -8.87 14.07
CA ILE A 571 -17.89 -8.11 13.71
C ILE A 571 -17.28 -8.66 12.42
N ARG A 572 -17.36 -9.96 12.16
CA ARG A 572 -16.90 -10.58 10.91
C ARG A 572 -17.55 -10.04 9.64
N ASP A 573 -18.75 -9.46 9.76
CA ASP A 573 -19.49 -8.87 8.63
C ASP A 573 -19.03 -7.43 8.32
N ILE A 574 -18.08 -6.89 9.08
CA ILE A 574 -17.55 -5.53 8.94
C ILE A 574 -16.31 -5.52 8.05
N ALA A 575 -16.38 -4.81 6.92
CA ALA A 575 -15.24 -4.61 6.03
C ALA A 575 -14.26 -3.55 6.57
N LYS A 576 -14.83 -2.40 7.02
CA LYS A 576 -14.05 -1.24 7.46
C LYS A 576 -14.88 -0.36 8.40
N VAL A 577 -14.20 0.31 9.32
CA VAL A 577 -14.79 1.37 10.16
C VAL A 577 -14.07 2.69 9.89
N GLU A 578 -14.82 3.77 9.82
CA GLU A 578 -14.31 5.14 9.73
C GLU A 578 -14.97 5.99 10.81
N VAL A 579 -14.19 6.84 11.47
CA VAL A 579 -14.68 7.80 12.45
C VAL A 579 -14.33 9.20 11.99
N VAL A 580 -15.33 10.05 11.82
CA VAL A 580 -15.18 11.43 11.36
C VAL A 580 -15.71 12.37 12.43
N ASP A 581 -14.87 13.27 12.90
CA ASP A 581 -15.24 14.37 13.81
C ASP A 581 -15.34 15.67 12.98
N SER A 582 -16.58 16.17 12.84
CA SER A 582 -16.87 17.41 12.13
C SER A 582 -17.90 18.26 12.91
N ALA A 583 -19.09 18.47 12.41
CA ALA A 583 -20.21 19.06 13.16
C ALA A 583 -20.87 18.08 14.17
N GLY A 584 -20.13 17.07 14.62
CA GLY A 584 -20.49 15.94 15.47
C GLY A 584 -19.66 14.73 15.09
N LEU A 585 -19.68 13.71 15.94
CA LEU A 585 -18.95 12.47 15.72
C LEU A 585 -19.81 11.51 14.87
N TYR A 586 -19.23 11.08 13.76
CA TYR A 586 -19.84 10.10 12.85
C TYR A 586 -19.00 8.84 12.84
N VAL A 587 -19.62 7.71 13.17
CA VAL A 587 -19.00 6.38 13.04
C VAL A 587 -19.65 5.68 11.85
N PHE A 588 -18.87 5.44 10.79
CA PHE A 588 -19.29 4.74 9.59
C PHE A 588 -18.79 3.30 9.65
N VAL A 589 -19.71 2.34 9.61
CA VAL A 589 -19.42 0.92 9.59
C VAL A 589 -19.78 0.39 8.21
N HIS A 590 -18.76 0.05 7.42
CA HIS A 590 -18.89 -0.55 6.09
C HIS A 590 -19.04 -2.06 6.22
N LEU A 591 -20.05 -2.62 5.57
CA LEU A 591 -20.31 -4.06 5.61
C LEU A 591 -19.69 -4.78 4.41
N GLU A 592 -19.23 -6.00 4.65
CA GLU A 592 -18.73 -6.90 3.61
C GLU A 592 -19.80 -7.14 2.51
N PRO A 593 -19.41 -7.33 1.23
CA PRO A 593 -20.36 -7.52 0.12
C PRO A 593 -21.32 -8.69 0.31
N HIS A 594 -20.88 -9.75 0.96
CA HIS A 594 -21.63 -10.97 1.23
C HIS A 594 -22.46 -10.94 2.51
N ALA A 595 -22.20 -9.98 3.41
CA ALA A 595 -22.89 -9.87 4.69
C ALA A 595 -24.41 -9.61 4.50
N PRO A 596 -25.27 -10.20 5.32
CA PRO A 596 -26.70 -9.93 5.26
C PRO A 596 -26.99 -8.48 5.63
N TRP A 597 -27.94 -7.82 4.91
CA TRP A 597 -28.31 -6.45 5.25
C TRP A 597 -29.12 -6.41 6.54
N PRO A 598 -28.64 -5.75 7.62
CA PRO A 598 -29.30 -5.83 8.93
C PRO A 598 -30.67 -5.17 8.92
N ALA A 599 -31.66 -5.83 9.52
CA ALA A 599 -32.98 -5.25 9.76
C ALA A 599 -32.90 -4.22 10.88
N ALA A 600 -33.55 -3.06 10.71
CA ALA A 600 -33.60 -2.04 11.75
C ALA A 600 -35.00 -1.45 11.88
N ARG A 601 -35.34 -1.04 13.11
CA ARG A 601 -36.53 -0.28 13.44
C ARG A 601 -36.29 1.22 13.19
N ALA A 602 -37.35 2.01 13.12
CA ALA A 602 -37.24 3.47 13.06
C ALA A 602 -36.55 4.00 14.32
N ILE A 603 -35.70 5.03 14.16
CA ILE A 603 -35.02 5.66 15.28
C ILE A 603 -36.05 6.46 16.07
N GLY A 604 -36.28 6.08 17.33
CA GLY A 604 -37.20 6.78 18.22
C GLY A 604 -36.71 8.17 18.64
N PHE A 605 -37.63 9.05 19.03
CA PHE A 605 -37.26 10.36 19.54
C PHE A 605 -36.43 10.24 20.83
N GLY A 606 -35.19 10.79 20.80
CA GLY A 606 -34.29 10.75 21.95
C GLY A 606 -33.62 9.37 22.19
N VAL A 607 -33.59 8.50 21.21
CA VAL A 607 -32.85 7.23 21.26
C VAL A 607 -31.69 7.27 20.26
N PRO A 608 -30.45 6.98 20.69
CA PRO A 608 -29.34 6.84 19.76
C PRO A 608 -29.55 5.61 18.86
N GLY A 609 -29.19 5.73 17.59
CA GLY A 609 -29.32 4.65 16.63
C GLY A 609 -28.57 4.91 15.34
N VAL A 610 -28.46 3.88 14.50
CA VAL A 610 -27.75 3.95 13.22
C VAL A 610 -28.69 4.26 12.06
N TRP A 611 -28.20 5.08 11.14
CA TRP A 611 -28.79 5.32 9.83
C TRP A 611 -28.23 4.30 8.85
N ARG A 612 -29.09 3.76 7.99
CA ARG A 612 -28.73 2.71 7.04
C ARG A 612 -28.67 3.26 5.62
N GLN A 613 -27.50 3.21 5.01
CA GLN A 613 -27.30 3.61 3.61
C GLN A 613 -27.14 2.35 2.75
N LYS A 614 -28.22 1.80 2.25
CA LYS A 614 -28.26 0.51 1.54
C LYS A 614 -27.34 0.48 0.29
N TRP A 615 -27.34 1.57 -0.48
CA TRP A 615 -26.54 1.66 -1.71
C TRP A 615 -25.04 1.58 -1.48
N HIS A 616 -24.58 2.09 -0.34
CA HIS A 616 -23.15 2.09 0.03
C HIS A 616 -22.82 0.99 1.04
N ARG A 617 -23.80 0.20 1.48
CA ARG A 617 -23.66 -0.83 2.52
C ARG A 617 -23.02 -0.29 3.80
N VAL A 618 -23.42 0.91 4.22
CA VAL A 618 -22.86 1.63 5.37
C VAL A 618 -23.93 1.84 6.43
N LEU A 619 -23.54 1.58 7.68
CA LEU A 619 -24.28 1.96 8.88
C LEU A 619 -23.60 3.19 9.47
N THR A 620 -24.36 4.28 9.70
CA THR A 620 -23.83 5.53 10.24
C THR A 620 -24.44 5.81 11.61
N LEU A 621 -23.60 5.82 12.65
CA LEU A 621 -23.96 6.33 13.98
C LEU A 621 -23.55 7.81 14.03
N ARG A 622 -24.50 8.69 14.39
CA ARG A 622 -24.24 10.10 14.66
C ARG A 622 -24.40 10.37 16.16
N ALA A 623 -23.38 10.94 16.77
CA ALA A 623 -23.36 11.40 18.15
C ALA A 623 -22.74 12.81 18.24
N GLU A 624 -22.99 13.54 19.31
CA GLU A 624 -22.29 14.82 19.56
C GLU A 624 -20.83 14.55 19.92
N TYR A 625 -20.61 13.65 20.86
CA TYR A 625 -19.36 13.00 21.21
C TYR A 625 -19.65 11.71 21.97
N LEU A 626 -18.71 10.82 22.06
CA LEU A 626 -18.86 9.54 22.76
C LEU A 626 -18.08 9.56 24.07
N CYS A 627 -18.61 8.85 25.08
CA CYS A 627 -18.02 8.69 26.40
C CYS A 627 -17.95 7.21 26.77
N ILE A 628 -16.89 6.81 27.46
CA ILE A 628 -16.75 5.54 28.18
C ILE A 628 -16.66 5.91 29.66
N ASP A 629 -17.48 5.28 30.50
CA ASP A 629 -17.52 5.49 31.95
C ASP A 629 -17.65 6.99 32.37
N GLY A 630 -18.29 7.80 31.52
CA GLY A 630 -18.49 9.22 31.75
C GLY A 630 -17.37 10.13 31.26
N GLU A 631 -16.23 9.60 30.85
CA GLU A 631 -15.14 10.36 30.24
C GLU A 631 -15.29 10.45 28.72
N ARG A 632 -14.99 11.63 28.17
CA ARG A 632 -15.04 11.86 26.72
C ARG A 632 -13.89 11.13 26.04
N VAL A 633 -14.21 10.32 25.02
CA VAL A 633 -13.24 9.60 24.19
C VAL A 633 -12.99 10.39 22.91
N HIS A 634 -11.73 10.52 22.52
CA HIS A 634 -11.35 11.16 21.25
C HIS A 634 -11.79 10.29 20.06
N SER A 635 -12.00 10.91 18.91
CA SER A 635 -12.40 10.20 17.68
C SER A 635 -11.37 9.16 17.22
N SER A 636 -10.07 9.47 17.39
CA SER A 636 -8.97 8.52 17.16
C SER A 636 -9.06 7.30 18.05
N ASP A 637 -9.38 7.48 19.33
CA ASP A 637 -9.40 6.39 20.30
C ASP A 637 -10.63 5.49 20.09
N VAL A 638 -11.78 6.09 19.69
CA VAL A 638 -12.97 5.32 19.26
C VAL A 638 -12.64 4.48 18.03
N LEU A 639 -11.90 5.05 17.05
CA LEU A 639 -11.50 4.32 15.85
C LEU A 639 -10.57 3.16 16.20
N ASN A 640 -9.51 3.44 16.99
CA ASN A 640 -8.52 2.43 17.40
C ASN A 640 -9.21 1.28 18.17
N LEU A 641 -10.05 1.61 19.16
CA LEU A 641 -10.82 0.61 19.90
C LEU A 641 -11.65 -0.29 18.98
N LEU A 642 -12.39 0.29 18.03
CA LEU A 642 -13.21 -0.50 17.10
C LEU A 642 -12.35 -1.36 16.15
N VAL A 643 -11.22 -0.83 15.68
CA VAL A 643 -10.27 -1.56 14.82
C VAL A 643 -9.65 -2.72 15.59
N ASP A 644 -9.26 -2.52 16.86
CA ASP A 644 -8.70 -3.58 17.70
C ASP A 644 -9.69 -4.74 17.89
N TYR A 645 -10.98 -4.43 18.13
CA TYR A 645 -12.02 -5.47 18.23
C TYR A 645 -12.25 -6.22 16.91
N ILE A 646 -12.19 -5.50 15.78
CA ILE A 646 -12.31 -6.11 14.44
C ILE A 646 -11.11 -7.03 14.17
N ASN A 647 -9.89 -6.56 14.44
CA ASN A 647 -8.67 -7.35 14.25
C ASN A 647 -8.63 -8.57 15.16
N ALA A 648 -9.01 -8.43 16.43
CA ALA A 648 -9.11 -9.53 17.38
C ALA A 648 -10.16 -10.58 16.98
N SER A 649 -11.32 -10.13 16.48
CA SER A 649 -12.36 -11.05 15.99
C SER A 649 -11.90 -11.81 14.75
N ARG A 650 -11.25 -11.14 13.81
CA ARG A 650 -10.67 -11.77 12.60
C ARG A 650 -9.54 -12.75 12.96
N ALA A 651 -8.67 -12.37 13.90
CA ALA A 651 -7.61 -13.25 14.37
C ALA A 651 -8.18 -14.52 15.01
N ARG A 652 -9.21 -14.41 15.86
CA ARG A 652 -9.91 -15.57 16.45
C ARG A 652 -10.54 -16.47 15.40
N GLU A 653 -11.18 -15.90 14.39
CA GLU A 653 -11.76 -16.68 13.29
C GLU A 653 -10.68 -17.43 12.50
N GLN A 654 -9.54 -16.82 12.21
CA GLN A 654 -8.41 -17.45 11.54
C GLN A 654 -7.81 -18.57 12.37
N LEU A 655 -7.61 -18.36 13.68
CA LEU A 655 -7.16 -19.41 14.61
C LEU A 655 -8.14 -20.59 14.66
N GLN A 656 -9.45 -20.32 14.70
CA GLN A 656 -10.48 -21.38 14.65
C GLN A 656 -10.47 -22.16 13.33
N GLN A 657 -10.20 -21.51 12.21
CA GLN A 657 -10.07 -22.17 10.91
C GLN A 657 -8.80 -23.02 10.78
N GLN A 658 -7.74 -22.66 11.52
CA GLN A 658 -6.50 -23.44 11.60
C GLN A 658 -6.61 -24.65 12.54
N ALA A 659 -7.36 -24.55 13.63
CA ALA A 659 -7.52 -25.60 14.63
C ALA A 659 -8.02 -26.97 14.08
N PRO A 660 -8.98 -27.06 13.13
CA PRO A 660 -9.42 -28.35 12.59
C PRO A 660 -8.39 -29.04 11.68
N ARG A 661 -7.41 -28.30 11.14
CA ARG A 661 -6.32 -28.90 10.34
C ARG A 661 -5.34 -29.67 11.22
N VAL A 662 -5.06 -29.17 12.42
CA VAL A 662 -4.19 -29.82 13.41
C VAL A 662 -4.87 -31.07 14.00
N SER A 663 -6.17 -31.03 14.31
CA SER A 663 -6.91 -32.15 14.88
C SER A 663 -7.05 -33.34 13.90
N LYS A 664 -7.27 -33.09 12.59
CA LYS A 664 -7.35 -34.17 11.59
C LYS A 664 -6.00 -34.86 11.37
N ALA A 665 -4.89 -34.13 11.47
CA ALA A 665 -3.54 -34.71 11.37
C ALA A 665 -3.21 -35.60 12.59
N ALA A 666 -3.68 -35.23 13.79
CA ALA A 666 -3.50 -36.03 15.00
C ALA A 666 -4.34 -37.32 14.97
N THR A 667 -5.57 -37.26 14.43
CA THR A 667 -6.49 -38.43 14.39
C THR A 667 -6.10 -39.45 13.31
N GLN A 668 -5.37 -39.06 12.26
CA GLN A 668 -4.85 -40.01 11.28
C GLN A 668 -3.64 -40.81 11.77
N ARG A 669 -2.95 -40.38 12.85
CA ARG A 669 -1.83 -41.13 13.45
C ARG A 669 -2.26 -42.34 14.25
N ASP A 670 -3.50 -42.35 14.77
CA ASP A 670 -4.01 -43.47 15.60
C ASP A 670 -4.55 -44.67 14.79
N PHE A 671 -4.63 -44.58 13.46
CA PHE A 671 -5.11 -45.65 12.58
C PHE A 671 -4.06 -46.33 11.69
N SER A 672 -2.77 -46.05 11.91
CA SER A 672 -1.65 -46.69 11.20
C SER A 672 -0.61 -47.25 12.18
N VAL A 673 -1.06 -48.17 13.05
CA VAL A 673 -0.19 -49.11 13.78
C VAL A 673 -0.60 -50.51 13.39
#